data_5ab1af33657ef17074a1821ff4fc16fd
#
_entry.id   5ab1af33657ef17074a1821ff4fc16fd
#
_cell.length_a   1.000
_cell.length_b   1.000
_cell.length_c   1.000
_cell.angle_alpha   90.00
_cell.angle_beta   90.00
_cell.angle_gamma   90.00
#
_symmetry.space_group_name_H-M   'P 1'
#
loop_
_entity.id
_entity.type
_entity.pdbx_description
1 polymer ?
#
loop_
_entity_poly.entity_id
_entity_poly.type
_entity_poly.pdbx_seq_one_letter_code
_entity_poly.pdbx_strand_id
1 'polypeptide(L)'
;MGSVLLEEGALAPSCTRDPASGWGGPGGRAGEGHWGLSEAPAWAPGLMSTPCAGLGSAAELAFLLEPVDVVAVRDRPLVLHCLVQGEPPVRIRWFKDGAALGGPAAVLANGSLRLESVHRRPRDGSATDASTGEYSCAAQNRDGLLLSRKARVQLATLSRFHMHPESMAVEEGGVARFQCLIQGVPEATITWERNRTALPPDDPRFTLLPAGVLQITGVRRADVGAYRCMATNIAGARCSQEAWLGLSVTAPRRDQEPTILSGPQNLTLTVHQTAILECIATGHPRPIVSWSRLDGRSIGVEGIQVLGTGNLMIADVSVQHAGVYVCAANRPGTRVRRTAQGILMVQAPPEFVQWPQSVSKPPGGSAIFTCVAQGVPEPRLIWLKNGRLLAPSEHVRLSHNNSTLMIQRVAPADEAIYQCIAENSAGTNQASARLAVAPAQELPRAPEGVRAAALSTTAIQVAWAEPAPEVTDSIIGYVLHIRRVGESESRELQEAVSKATFQHIFTNLEPSTTYSIYLRAYSPLGASQDSQPILATTLGSIPAAPGFFTKVLNASAVQAFWELPSAPGSIEGFKLFHRRLPGPRFEGPQVLGSTANSYVYSNLEPLATYEIKLQAFNGNGDGNSSLRLVSLQDGVQKPDMDLTPPCPCSAEGESSLAGIVVGVHIGMACIIFCVLFLMFGYRKR
;
A
#
# COMPACT_ATOMS: atom_id res chain seq x y z
N MET A 1 -6.76 -6.07 -8.53
CA MET A 1 -7.12 -6.91 -9.69
C MET A 1 -8.38 -6.34 -10.31
N GLY A 2 -8.23 -5.55 -11.36
CA GLY A 2 -9.32 -4.91 -12.06
C GLY A 2 -10.09 -5.89 -12.92
N SER A 3 -11.36 -6.06 -12.62
CA SER A 3 -12.30 -6.80 -13.47
C SER A 3 -12.67 -5.90 -14.64
N VAL A 4 -12.38 -6.34 -15.85
CA VAL A 4 -12.91 -5.75 -17.07
C VAL A 4 -14.39 -6.15 -17.16
N LEU A 5 -15.29 -5.20 -16.95
CA LEU A 5 -16.70 -5.33 -17.24
C LEU A 5 -16.93 -4.96 -18.72
N LEU A 6 -17.33 -5.93 -19.51
CA LEU A 6 -18.02 -5.71 -20.78
C LEU A 6 -19.50 -5.50 -20.47
N GLU A 7 -19.99 -4.29 -20.72
CA GLU A 7 -21.42 -4.00 -20.78
C GLU A 7 -22.00 -4.60 -22.07
N GLU A 8 -22.73 -5.70 -21.92
CA GLU A 8 -23.82 -6.04 -22.85
C GLU A 8 -25.11 -6.07 -22.05
N GLY A 9 -26.09 -5.32 -22.51
CA GLY A 9 -27.43 -5.25 -21.94
C GLY A 9 -28.07 -6.63 -21.87
N ALA A 10 -28.01 -7.23 -20.69
CA ALA A 10 -28.62 -8.53 -20.44
C ALA A 10 -29.96 -8.38 -19.71
N LEU A 11 -31.00 -8.83 -20.33
CA LEU A 11 -32.25 -9.18 -19.70
C LEU A 11 -31.97 -10.01 -18.44
N ALA A 12 -32.57 -9.64 -17.32
CA ALA A 12 -32.41 -10.30 -16.03
C ALA A 12 -32.66 -11.81 -16.16
N PRO A 13 -31.77 -12.70 -15.73
CA PRO A 13 -32.01 -14.12 -15.75
C PRO A 13 -33.08 -14.49 -14.71
N SER A 14 -34.20 -14.98 -15.17
CA SER A 14 -35.24 -15.58 -14.32
C SER A 14 -34.82 -16.97 -13.88
N CYS A 15 -35.00 -17.30 -12.60
CA CYS A 15 -34.80 -18.66 -12.10
C CYS A 15 -35.94 -19.54 -12.62
N THR A 16 -35.67 -20.35 -13.65
CA THR A 16 -36.60 -21.39 -14.12
C THR A 16 -36.20 -22.73 -13.53
N ARG A 17 -37.23 -23.49 -13.10
CA ARG A 17 -37.10 -24.91 -12.73
C ARG A 17 -36.69 -25.69 -13.96
N ASP A 18 -35.72 -26.57 -13.84
CA ASP A 18 -35.42 -27.59 -14.86
C ASP A 18 -36.62 -28.48 -15.09
N PRO A 19 -37.09 -28.62 -16.33
CA PRO A 19 -37.81 -29.82 -16.74
C PRO A 19 -36.87 -30.71 -17.54
N ALA A 20 -36.88 -31.97 -17.19
CA ALA A 20 -36.22 -33.03 -17.94
C ALA A 20 -36.88 -33.23 -19.29
N SER A 21 -36.03 -33.60 -20.25
CA SER A 21 -36.32 -34.32 -21.49
C SER A 21 -37.00 -33.60 -22.69
N GLY A 22 -36.33 -33.70 -23.82
CA GLY A 22 -36.94 -34.09 -25.06
C GLY A 22 -36.79 -33.20 -26.29
N TRP A 23 -35.90 -33.60 -27.19
CA TRP A 23 -36.03 -33.63 -28.67
C TRP A 23 -36.23 -32.37 -29.53
N GLY A 24 -35.32 -32.24 -30.50
CA GLY A 24 -35.64 -31.82 -31.88
C GLY A 24 -34.97 -30.56 -32.41
N GLY A 25 -33.95 -30.68 -33.26
CA GLY A 25 -33.54 -29.63 -34.19
C GLY A 25 -34.55 -29.47 -35.34
N PRO A 26 -34.26 -28.79 -36.46
CA PRO A 26 -33.03 -28.15 -36.92
C PRO A 26 -33.23 -26.77 -37.61
N GLY A 27 -32.10 -26.09 -37.91
CA GLY A 27 -31.98 -25.38 -39.19
C GLY A 27 -32.21 -23.88 -39.23
N GLY A 28 -31.21 -23.12 -39.70
CA GLY A 28 -31.43 -21.78 -40.21
C GLY A 28 -30.12 -20.94 -40.34
N ARG A 29 -29.71 -20.73 -41.58
CA ARG A 29 -28.48 -20.09 -42.08
C ARG A 29 -28.46 -18.57 -41.92
N ALA A 30 -27.24 -18.08 -41.80
CA ALA A 30 -26.60 -16.97 -42.51
C ALA A 30 -27.04 -15.51 -42.27
N GLY A 31 -26.04 -14.67 -42.03
CA GLY A 31 -26.11 -13.23 -42.20
C GLY A 31 -24.83 -12.56 -41.74
N GLU A 32 -23.90 -12.38 -42.68
CA GLU A 32 -22.72 -11.52 -42.55
C GLU A 32 -23.13 -10.04 -42.45
N GLY A 33 -22.51 -9.31 -41.55
CA GLY A 33 -22.63 -7.85 -41.49
C GLY A 33 -21.40 -7.21 -40.84
N HIS A 34 -20.50 -6.70 -41.71
CA HIS A 34 -19.43 -5.79 -41.32
C HIS A 34 -19.98 -4.50 -40.73
N TRP A 35 -19.48 -4.06 -39.61
CA TRP A 35 -19.42 -2.64 -39.25
C TRP A 35 -18.14 -2.31 -38.46
N GLY A 36 -17.63 -1.15 -38.79
CA GLY A 36 -16.30 -0.67 -38.55
C GLY A 36 -15.99 -0.19 -37.14
N LEU A 37 -14.70 -0.09 -36.93
CA LEU A 37 -14.00 0.47 -35.78
C LEU A 37 -14.39 1.94 -35.54
N SER A 38 -14.74 2.29 -34.32
CA SER A 38 -14.60 3.65 -33.80
C SER A 38 -13.97 3.59 -32.40
N GLU A 39 -12.91 4.39 -32.28
CA GLU A 39 -12.05 4.53 -31.11
C GLU A 39 -12.78 5.12 -29.90
N ALA A 40 -12.51 4.61 -28.70
CA ALA A 40 -12.85 5.23 -27.43
C ALA A 40 -11.59 5.40 -26.58
N PRO A 41 -11.48 6.48 -25.76
CA PRO A 41 -10.23 6.91 -25.18
C PRO A 41 -9.84 6.12 -23.93
N ALA A 42 -8.56 5.75 -23.90
CA ALA A 42 -7.89 5.07 -22.81
C ALA A 42 -7.65 5.99 -21.61
N TRP A 43 -8.05 5.56 -20.43
CA TRP A 43 -7.46 5.97 -19.16
C TRP A 43 -6.69 4.77 -18.60
N ALA A 44 -5.36 4.81 -18.70
CA ALA A 44 -4.47 3.83 -18.09
C ALA A 44 -3.79 4.45 -16.86
N PRO A 45 -3.66 3.72 -15.76
CA PRO A 45 -2.78 4.13 -14.67
C PRO A 45 -1.33 3.74 -15.00
N GLY A 46 -0.42 4.69 -14.79
CA GLY A 46 1.00 4.49 -14.53
C GLY A 46 1.77 3.61 -15.51
N LEU A 47 2.10 4.12 -16.68
CA LEU A 47 3.15 3.57 -17.54
C LEU A 47 4.50 3.83 -16.86
N MET A 48 5.15 2.75 -16.39
CA MET A 48 6.60 2.71 -16.33
C MET A 48 7.14 3.09 -17.72
N SER A 49 8.01 4.07 -17.74
CA SER A 49 8.73 4.53 -18.91
C SER A 49 9.36 3.36 -19.66
N THR A 50 8.82 3.05 -20.84
CA THR A 50 9.54 2.25 -21.82
C THR A 50 10.78 3.02 -22.27
N PRO A 51 11.97 2.43 -22.23
CA PRO A 51 13.11 3.05 -22.88
C PRO A 51 12.88 3.03 -24.40
N CYS A 52 13.03 4.19 -25.03
CA CYS A 52 13.05 4.34 -26.48
C CYS A 52 13.99 3.31 -27.09
N ALA A 53 13.49 2.54 -28.04
CA ALA A 53 14.29 1.63 -28.86
C ALA A 53 15.31 2.44 -29.69
N GLY A 54 16.52 2.58 -29.13
CA GLY A 54 17.73 2.93 -29.87
C GLY A 54 18.31 1.67 -30.51
N LEU A 55 18.63 1.75 -31.75
CA LEU A 55 19.25 0.69 -32.56
C LEU A 55 20.44 0.04 -31.85
N GLY A 56 20.37 -1.30 -31.65
CA GLY A 56 21.58 -2.13 -31.51
C GLY A 56 22.01 -2.53 -30.11
N SER A 57 21.21 -2.40 -29.06
CA SER A 57 21.48 -3.03 -27.77
C SER A 57 20.82 -4.41 -27.74
N ALA A 58 21.61 -5.47 -27.54
CA ALA A 58 21.10 -6.82 -27.30
C ALA A 58 20.20 -6.77 -26.06
N ALA A 59 18.88 -6.91 -26.25
CA ALA A 59 17.93 -6.88 -25.15
C ALA A 59 18.13 -8.09 -24.25
N GLU A 60 18.33 -7.87 -22.95
CA GLU A 60 18.38 -8.95 -21.98
C GLU A 60 17.07 -9.77 -22.00
N LEU A 61 17.17 -11.08 -21.69
CA LEU A 61 16.02 -11.95 -21.64
C LEU A 61 15.09 -11.54 -20.50
N ALA A 62 13.91 -11.05 -20.81
CA ALA A 62 12.91 -10.59 -19.84
C ALA A 62 11.50 -10.93 -20.29
N PHE A 63 10.59 -11.13 -19.33
CA PHE A 63 9.16 -11.26 -19.63
C PHE A 63 8.54 -9.88 -19.86
N LEU A 64 7.84 -9.72 -20.98
CA LEU A 64 6.93 -8.60 -21.24
C LEU A 64 5.55 -8.87 -20.64
N LEU A 65 5.12 -10.14 -20.68
CA LEU A 65 3.86 -10.58 -20.09
C LEU A 65 4.00 -12.02 -19.60
N GLU A 66 3.75 -12.22 -18.33
CA GLU A 66 3.75 -13.53 -17.68
C GLU A 66 2.34 -14.11 -17.57
N PRO A 67 2.21 -15.44 -17.48
CA PRO A 67 0.93 -16.07 -17.18
C PRO A 67 0.42 -15.64 -15.80
N VAL A 68 -0.89 -15.44 -15.70
CA VAL A 68 -1.59 -15.04 -14.47
C VAL A 68 -2.68 -16.06 -14.12
N ASP A 69 -3.08 -16.07 -12.85
CA ASP A 69 -4.18 -16.91 -12.38
C ASP A 69 -5.45 -16.64 -13.17
N VAL A 70 -6.11 -17.70 -13.65
CA VAL A 70 -7.31 -17.62 -14.46
C VAL A 70 -8.37 -18.60 -13.97
N VAL A 71 -9.59 -18.11 -13.88
CA VAL A 71 -10.77 -18.95 -13.69
C VAL A 71 -11.46 -19.14 -15.02
N ALA A 72 -11.45 -20.36 -15.53
CA ALA A 72 -11.96 -20.71 -16.83
C ALA A 72 -13.38 -21.28 -16.75
N VAL A 73 -14.17 -21.04 -17.78
CA VAL A 73 -15.46 -21.69 -17.97
C VAL A 73 -15.24 -23.07 -18.59
N ARG A 74 -16.00 -24.07 -18.12
CA ARG A 74 -15.92 -25.46 -18.63
C ARG A 74 -16.08 -25.48 -20.14
N ASP A 75 -15.26 -26.31 -20.77
CA ASP A 75 -15.32 -26.64 -22.22
C ASP A 75 -15.21 -25.41 -23.15
N ARG A 76 -14.59 -24.32 -22.63
CA ARG A 76 -14.23 -23.15 -23.43
C ARG A 76 -12.71 -23.06 -23.59
N PRO A 77 -12.24 -22.53 -24.74
CA PRO A 77 -10.81 -22.32 -24.96
C PRO A 77 -10.28 -21.23 -24.02
N LEU A 78 -9.00 -21.39 -23.63
CA LEU A 78 -8.26 -20.46 -22.77
C LEU A 78 -6.90 -20.21 -23.37
N VAL A 79 -6.41 -18.97 -23.30
CA VAL A 79 -5.05 -18.59 -23.68
C VAL A 79 -4.30 -18.10 -22.44
N LEU A 80 -3.15 -18.74 -22.17
CA LEU A 80 -2.20 -18.27 -21.18
C LEU A 80 -1.07 -17.55 -21.88
N HIS A 81 -0.86 -16.29 -21.52
CA HIS A 81 0.14 -15.45 -22.18
C HIS A 81 1.54 -15.72 -21.63
N CYS A 82 2.53 -15.71 -22.52
CA CYS A 82 3.95 -15.75 -22.21
C CYS A 82 4.70 -14.99 -23.30
N LEU A 83 4.82 -13.68 -23.12
CA LEU A 83 5.52 -12.81 -24.06
C LEU A 83 6.89 -12.46 -23.49
N VAL A 84 7.90 -12.58 -24.31
CA VAL A 84 9.30 -12.45 -23.90
C VAL A 84 10.02 -11.53 -24.89
N GLN A 85 10.87 -10.66 -24.36
CA GLN A 85 11.89 -9.97 -25.13
C GLN A 85 13.25 -10.62 -24.85
N GLY A 86 14.16 -10.56 -25.80
CA GLY A 86 15.51 -11.08 -25.65
C GLY A 86 16.18 -11.32 -27.00
N GLU A 87 17.46 -11.58 -26.97
CA GLU A 87 18.22 -11.85 -28.20
C GLU A 87 17.82 -13.18 -28.82
N PRO A 88 17.44 -13.21 -30.11
CA PRO A 88 17.05 -14.43 -30.80
C PRO A 88 18.22 -15.42 -30.94
N PRO A 89 17.95 -16.75 -31.03
CA PRO A 89 16.65 -17.38 -30.95
C PRO A 89 16.15 -17.60 -29.52
N VAL A 90 14.94 -17.16 -29.19
CA VAL A 90 14.29 -17.43 -27.91
C VAL A 90 13.38 -18.65 -28.04
N ARG A 91 13.59 -19.63 -27.19
CA ARG A 91 12.77 -20.86 -27.11
C ARG A 91 11.87 -20.82 -25.89
N ILE A 92 10.55 -20.99 -26.09
CA ILE A 92 9.56 -21.02 -25.00
C ILE A 92 9.12 -22.47 -24.79
N ARG A 93 9.09 -22.93 -23.53
CA ARG A 93 8.55 -24.22 -23.10
C ARG A 93 7.56 -24.01 -21.99
N TRP A 94 6.48 -24.77 -22.03
CA TRP A 94 5.45 -24.73 -21.01
C TRP A 94 5.53 -25.93 -20.08
N PHE A 95 5.21 -25.68 -18.82
CA PHE A 95 5.14 -26.67 -17.75
C PHE A 95 3.77 -26.64 -17.12
N LYS A 96 3.28 -27.79 -16.71
CA LYS A 96 2.09 -27.97 -15.92
C LYS A 96 2.41 -28.83 -14.71
N ASP A 97 2.07 -28.31 -13.50
CA ASP A 97 2.34 -28.97 -12.22
C ASP A 97 3.83 -29.40 -12.08
N GLY A 98 4.74 -28.61 -12.66
CA GLY A 98 6.19 -28.85 -12.68
C GLY A 98 6.69 -29.81 -13.77
N ALA A 99 5.80 -30.52 -14.48
CA ALA A 99 6.14 -31.39 -15.60
C ALA A 99 6.08 -30.63 -16.93
N ALA A 100 7.05 -30.89 -17.83
CA ALA A 100 7.03 -30.31 -19.18
C ALA A 100 5.78 -30.82 -19.94
N LEU A 101 5.06 -29.90 -20.58
CA LEU A 101 3.95 -30.25 -21.44
C LEU A 101 4.51 -30.95 -22.67
N GLY A 102 4.19 -32.26 -22.80
CA GLY A 102 4.53 -33.10 -23.95
C GLY A 102 3.39 -33.11 -24.97
N GLY A 103 3.74 -33.23 -26.25
CA GLY A 103 2.78 -33.28 -27.38
C GLY A 103 2.56 -31.91 -28.02
N PRO A 104 1.73 -31.81 -29.07
CA PRO A 104 1.41 -30.57 -29.75
C PRO A 104 0.43 -29.75 -28.91
N ALA A 105 0.78 -29.40 -27.68
CA ALA A 105 0.13 -28.31 -26.98
C ALA A 105 0.17 -27.11 -27.94
N ALA A 106 -0.94 -26.46 -28.18
CA ALA A 106 -1.03 -25.38 -29.16
C ALA A 106 -0.32 -24.13 -28.65
N VAL A 107 1.02 -24.17 -28.66
CA VAL A 107 1.84 -23.01 -28.40
C VAL A 107 1.75 -22.11 -29.64
N LEU A 108 1.24 -20.90 -29.44
CA LEU A 108 1.08 -19.91 -30.49
C LEU A 108 2.45 -19.34 -30.90
N ALA A 109 2.52 -18.73 -32.08
CA ALA A 109 3.74 -18.14 -32.63
C ALA A 109 4.40 -17.10 -31.71
N ASN A 110 3.61 -16.44 -30.85
CA ASN A 110 4.09 -15.48 -29.84
C ASN A 110 4.53 -16.11 -28.52
N GLY A 111 4.51 -17.45 -28.42
CA GLY A 111 4.89 -18.19 -27.22
C GLY A 111 3.77 -18.47 -26.21
N SER A 112 2.56 -17.89 -26.41
CA SER A 112 1.42 -18.14 -25.54
C SER A 112 0.87 -19.54 -25.73
N LEU A 113 0.33 -20.13 -24.64
CA LEU A 113 -0.27 -21.47 -24.64
C LEU A 113 -1.79 -21.37 -24.82
N ARG A 114 -2.33 -22.02 -25.83
CA ARG A 114 -3.76 -22.18 -26.04
C ARG A 114 -4.22 -23.55 -25.55
N LEU A 115 -5.18 -23.56 -24.64
CA LEU A 115 -5.91 -24.74 -24.19
C LEU A 115 -7.26 -24.75 -24.89
N GLU A 116 -7.55 -25.78 -25.69
CA GLU A 116 -8.79 -25.82 -26.50
C GLU A 116 -10.03 -26.01 -25.63
N SER A 117 -9.93 -26.76 -24.53
CA SER A 117 -11.00 -26.90 -23.56
C SER A 117 -10.43 -27.06 -22.15
N VAL A 118 -11.12 -26.45 -21.16
CA VAL A 118 -10.74 -26.57 -19.77
C VAL A 118 -11.71 -27.50 -19.03
N HIS A 119 -11.20 -28.61 -18.53
CA HIS A 119 -11.98 -29.61 -17.81
C HIS A 119 -11.24 -30.12 -16.56
N ARG A 120 -11.98 -30.65 -15.61
CA ARG A 120 -11.44 -31.29 -14.41
C ARG A 120 -11.29 -32.79 -14.68
N ARG A 121 -10.26 -33.42 -14.09
CA ARG A 121 -10.08 -34.89 -14.20
C ARG A 121 -11.36 -35.62 -13.81
N PRO A 122 -11.86 -36.55 -14.65
CA PRO A 122 -13.02 -37.36 -14.32
C PRO A 122 -12.76 -38.21 -13.07
N ARG A 123 -13.82 -38.47 -12.26
CA ARG A 123 -13.70 -39.32 -11.06
C ARG A 123 -13.53 -40.81 -11.37
N ASP A 124 -13.76 -41.18 -12.59
CA ASP A 124 -13.75 -42.58 -13.10
C ASP A 124 -12.38 -43.08 -13.55
N GLY A 125 -11.31 -42.32 -13.36
CA GLY A 125 -9.95 -42.78 -13.65
C GLY A 125 -9.60 -42.81 -15.13
N SER A 126 -10.41 -42.23 -16.03
CA SER A 126 -10.07 -42.12 -17.43
C SER A 126 -8.82 -41.28 -17.65
N ALA A 127 -7.97 -41.68 -18.62
CA ALA A 127 -6.64 -41.17 -18.85
C ALA A 127 -6.57 -39.74 -19.44
N THR A 128 -7.69 -38.98 -19.47
CA THR A 128 -7.66 -37.58 -19.90
C THR A 128 -7.08 -36.69 -18.82
N ASP A 129 -5.94 -36.10 -19.09
CA ASP A 129 -5.30 -35.16 -18.17
C ASP A 129 -6.20 -33.95 -17.91
N ALA A 130 -6.44 -33.64 -16.63
CA ALA A 130 -7.18 -32.45 -16.25
C ALA A 130 -6.49 -31.19 -16.80
N SER A 131 -7.22 -30.27 -17.41
CA SER A 131 -6.68 -28.99 -17.87
C SER A 131 -6.47 -27.99 -16.73
N THR A 132 -7.00 -28.27 -15.53
CA THR A 132 -6.74 -27.46 -14.32
C THR A 132 -5.39 -27.82 -13.71
N GLY A 133 -4.72 -26.84 -13.11
CA GLY A 133 -3.41 -27.04 -12.48
C GLY A 133 -2.58 -25.74 -12.46
N GLU A 134 -1.33 -25.85 -12.09
CA GLU A 134 -0.36 -24.75 -12.10
C GLU A 134 0.43 -24.76 -13.39
N TYR A 135 0.41 -23.67 -14.13
CA TYR A 135 1.13 -23.49 -15.39
C TYR A 135 2.25 -22.47 -15.23
N SER A 136 3.38 -22.75 -15.86
CA SER A 136 4.48 -21.80 -16.01
C SER A 136 5.15 -21.96 -17.36
N CYS A 137 5.74 -20.90 -17.89
CA CYS A 137 6.55 -20.94 -19.09
C CYS A 137 8.02 -20.66 -18.76
N ALA A 138 8.91 -21.29 -19.50
CA ALA A 138 10.33 -21.00 -19.45
C ALA A 138 10.78 -20.46 -20.82
N ALA A 139 11.44 -19.34 -20.79
CA ALA A 139 12.10 -18.74 -21.95
C ALA A 139 13.60 -19.02 -21.88
N GLN A 140 14.20 -19.48 -22.97
CA GLN A 140 15.60 -19.81 -23.05
C GLN A 140 16.23 -19.19 -24.29
N ASN A 141 17.34 -18.49 -24.12
CA ASN A 141 18.25 -18.06 -25.19
C ASN A 141 19.70 -18.44 -24.86
N ARG A 142 20.66 -17.80 -25.49
CA ARG A 142 22.10 -18.01 -25.23
C ARG A 142 22.53 -17.55 -23.83
N ASP A 143 21.87 -16.54 -23.26
CA ASP A 143 22.22 -15.92 -21.97
C ASP A 143 21.79 -16.79 -20.80
N GLY A 144 20.81 -17.68 -21.00
CA GLY A 144 20.33 -18.58 -19.97
C GLY A 144 18.86 -18.94 -20.10
N LEU A 145 18.26 -19.35 -18.98
CA LEU A 145 16.86 -19.73 -18.88
C LEU A 145 16.17 -18.90 -17.80
N LEU A 146 15.03 -18.31 -18.17
CA LEU A 146 14.17 -17.52 -17.31
C LEU A 146 12.84 -18.27 -17.12
N LEU A 147 12.40 -18.47 -15.88
CA LEU A 147 11.15 -19.15 -15.53
C LEU A 147 10.09 -18.12 -15.12
N SER A 148 8.87 -18.23 -15.67
CA SER A 148 7.76 -17.36 -15.29
C SER A 148 7.20 -17.70 -13.91
N ARG A 149 6.40 -16.77 -13.37
CA ARG A 149 5.50 -17.07 -12.25
C ARG A 149 4.59 -18.25 -12.60
N LYS A 150 4.16 -18.96 -11.57
CA LYS A 150 3.13 -19.99 -11.71
C LYS A 150 1.75 -19.33 -11.82
N ALA A 151 1.01 -19.72 -12.82
CA ALA A 151 -0.35 -19.32 -13.06
C ALA A 151 -1.30 -20.47 -12.75
N ARG A 152 -2.25 -20.28 -11.88
CA ARG A 152 -3.24 -21.27 -11.50
C ARG A 152 -4.45 -21.22 -12.42
N VAL A 153 -4.71 -22.30 -13.14
CA VAL A 153 -5.92 -22.47 -13.94
C VAL A 153 -6.95 -23.25 -13.12
N GLN A 154 -8.05 -22.60 -12.82
CA GLN A 154 -9.17 -23.17 -12.06
C GLN A 154 -10.44 -23.16 -12.90
N LEU A 155 -11.33 -24.14 -12.67
CA LEU A 155 -12.67 -24.11 -13.27
C LEU A 155 -13.60 -23.24 -12.46
N ALA A 156 -14.39 -22.45 -13.16
CA ALA A 156 -15.51 -21.75 -12.57
C ALA A 156 -16.51 -22.74 -11.95
N THR A 157 -16.88 -22.46 -10.72
CA THR A 157 -17.86 -23.28 -9.98
C THR A 157 -18.82 -22.40 -9.20
N LEU A 158 -20.05 -22.89 -9.04
CA LEU A 158 -21.04 -22.31 -8.15
C LEU A 158 -21.73 -23.46 -7.41
N SER A 159 -21.48 -23.57 -6.09
CA SER A 159 -22.03 -24.64 -5.25
C SER A 159 -23.55 -24.51 -5.06
N ARG A 160 -24.14 -25.38 -4.28
CA ARG A 160 -25.48 -25.14 -3.70
C ARG A 160 -25.32 -24.18 -2.52
N PHE A 161 -26.38 -23.49 -2.13
CA PHE A 161 -26.39 -22.68 -0.93
C PHE A 161 -26.10 -23.54 0.29
N HIS A 162 -25.16 -23.09 1.12
CA HIS A 162 -24.86 -23.69 2.43
C HIS A 162 -25.78 -23.13 3.51
N MET A 163 -26.20 -21.87 3.33
CA MET A 163 -27.17 -21.21 4.21
C MET A 163 -28.18 -20.47 3.34
N HIS A 164 -29.45 -20.69 3.65
CA HIS A 164 -30.61 -19.98 3.08
C HIS A 164 -31.06 -18.89 4.06
N PRO A 165 -31.65 -17.79 3.60
CA PRO A 165 -32.22 -16.79 4.50
C PRO A 165 -33.38 -17.43 5.32
N GLU A 166 -33.49 -16.97 6.56
CA GLU A 166 -34.51 -17.43 7.50
C GLU A 166 -35.63 -16.40 7.61
N SER A 167 -36.87 -16.88 7.72
CA SER A 167 -38.04 -16.03 7.93
C SER A 167 -37.99 -15.37 9.31
N MET A 168 -38.39 -14.11 9.37
CA MET A 168 -38.38 -13.35 10.63
C MET A 168 -39.55 -12.37 10.71
N ALA A 169 -39.87 -11.97 11.93
CA ALA A 169 -40.81 -10.90 12.22
C ALA A 169 -40.07 -9.80 13.00
N VAL A 170 -40.20 -8.55 12.55
CA VAL A 170 -39.50 -7.40 13.10
C VAL A 170 -40.51 -6.31 13.44
N GLU A 171 -40.26 -5.52 14.49
CA GLU A 171 -41.10 -4.35 14.82
C GLU A 171 -41.02 -3.29 13.72
N GLU A 172 -42.10 -2.55 13.50
CA GLU A 172 -42.12 -1.43 12.57
C GLU A 172 -41.08 -0.38 12.98
N GLY A 173 -40.23 0.06 12.04
CA GLY A 173 -39.07 0.90 12.33
C GLY A 173 -37.81 0.15 12.78
N GLY A 174 -37.87 -1.16 13.02
CA GLY A 174 -36.76 -2.02 13.40
C GLY A 174 -35.77 -2.32 12.26
N VAL A 175 -34.87 -3.28 12.50
CA VAL A 175 -33.89 -3.72 11.52
C VAL A 175 -34.07 -5.20 11.22
N ALA A 176 -34.26 -5.54 9.95
CA ALA A 176 -34.24 -6.92 9.48
C ALA A 176 -32.86 -7.26 8.90
N ARG A 177 -32.40 -8.50 9.13
CA ARG A 177 -31.13 -9.01 8.61
C ARG A 177 -31.34 -10.40 8.02
N PHE A 178 -31.15 -10.49 6.72
CA PHE A 178 -31.11 -11.76 6.01
C PHE A 178 -29.67 -12.11 5.64
N GLN A 179 -29.36 -13.37 5.62
CA GLN A 179 -28.06 -13.87 5.17
C GLN A 179 -28.23 -15.11 4.32
N CYS A 180 -27.46 -15.20 3.24
CA CYS A 180 -27.30 -16.42 2.47
C CYS A 180 -25.81 -16.68 2.24
N LEU A 181 -25.40 -17.94 2.26
CA LEU A 181 -24.02 -18.34 2.06
C LEU A 181 -23.91 -19.35 0.93
N ILE A 182 -23.07 -19.03 -0.03
CA ILE A 182 -22.77 -19.86 -1.18
C ILE A 182 -21.29 -19.79 -1.49
N GLN A 183 -20.70 -20.87 -1.96
CA GLN A 183 -19.32 -20.90 -2.43
C GLN A 183 -19.29 -20.90 -3.96
N GLY A 184 -18.40 -20.11 -4.52
CA GLY A 184 -18.17 -20.01 -5.96
C GLY A 184 -16.70 -19.68 -6.26
N VAL A 185 -16.26 -20.07 -7.45
CA VAL A 185 -14.99 -19.68 -8.02
C VAL A 185 -15.28 -19.14 -9.43
N PRO A 186 -15.09 -17.86 -9.71
CA PRO A 186 -14.78 -16.79 -8.75
C PRO A 186 -15.91 -16.59 -7.74
N GLU A 187 -15.68 -15.82 -6.70
CA GLU A 187 -16.69 -15.49 -5.70
C GLU A 187 -17.96 -14.96 -6.39
N ALA A 188 -19.13 -15.44 -5.94
CA ALA A 188 -20.39 -15.08 -6.55
C ALA A 188 -20.86 -13.69 -6.12
N THR A 189 -21.31 -12.88 -7.05
CA THR A 189 -22.04 -11.65 -6.76
C THR A 189 -23.43 -12.01 -6.23
N ILE A 190 -23.76 -11.50 -5.05
CA ILE A 190 -25.05 -11.71 -4.41
C ILE A 190 -25.94 -10.50 -4.64
N THR A 191 -27.14 -10.75 -5.18
CA THR A 191 -28.22 -9.76 -5.29
C THR A 191 -29.44 -10.26 -4.54
N TRP A 192 -30.33 -9.36 -4.17
CA TRP A 192 -31.53 -9.70 -3.42
C TRP A 192 -32.81 -9.30 -4.17
N GLU A 193 -33.80 -10.11 -4.02
CA GLU A 193 -35.15 -9.88 -4.58
C GLU A 193 -36.19 -9.94 -3.48
N ARG A 194 -37.22 -9.12 -3.63
CA ARG A 194 -38.44 -9.16 -2.83
C ARG A 194 -39.63 -9.51 -3.72
N ASN A 195 -40.39 -10.54 -3.37
CA ASN A 195 -41.48 -11.05 -4.17
C ASN A 195 -41.10 -11.30 -5.65
N ARG A 196 -39.84 -11.79 -5.84
CA ARG A 196 -39.21 -12.05 -7.16
C ARG A 196 -38.92 -10.79 -8.00
N THR A 197 -38.93 -9.62 -7.39
CA THR A 197 -38.57 -8.35 -8.02
C THR A 197 -37.27 -7.85 -7.37
N ALA A 198 -36.32 -7.39 -8.17
CA ALA A 198 -35.05 -6.84 -7.67
C ALA A 198 -35.32 -5.66 -6.71
N LEU A 199 -34.51 -5.59 -5.66
CA LEU A 199 -34.59 -4.47 -4.72
C LEU A 199 -34.12 -3.18 -5.40
N PRO A 200 -34.76 -2.03 -5.08
CA PRO A 200 -34.34 -0.76 -5.64
C PRO A 200 -32.91 -0.41 -5.17
N PRO A 201 -31.99 -0.10 -6.10
CA PRO A 201 -30.58 0.16 -5.76
C PRO A 201 -30.41 1.47 -4.97
N ASP A 202 -31.32 2.43 -5.11
CA ASP A 202 -31.19 3.78 -4.58
C ASP A 202 -31.87 3.98 -3.21
N ASP A 203 -32.49 2.96 -2.62
CA ASP A 203 -33.11 3.09 -1.29
C ASP A 203 -32.04 2.83 -0.20
N PRO A 204 -31.59 3.89 0.54
CA PRO A 204 -30.51 3.76 1.53
C PRO A 204 -30.88 2.88 2.73
N ARG A 205 -32.14 2.44 2.84
CA ARG A 205 -32.58 1.51 3.88
C ARG A 205 -32.14 0.07 3.61
N PHE A 206 -31.88 -0.27 2.34
CA PHE A 206 -31.36 -1.59 1.96
C PHE A 206 -29.85 -1.52 1.86
N THR A 207 -29.16 -2.14 2.80
CA THR A 207 -27.69 -2.21 2.80
C THR A 207 -27.25 -3.63 2.49
N LEU A 208 -26.53 -3.79 1.37
CA LEU A 208 -25.88 -5.04 1.00
C LEU A 208 -24.50 -5.09 1.63
N LEU A 209 -24.22 -6.14 2.36
CA LEU A 209 -22.93 -6.37 3.00
C LEU A 209 -22.26 -7.63 2.42
N PRO A 210 -20.95 -7.78 2.56
CA PRO A 210 -20.22 -8.99 2.18
C PRO A 210 -20.81 -10.25 2.81
N ALA A 211 -20.42 -11.40 2.27
CA ALA A 211 -20.93 -12.71 2.68
C ALA A 211 -22.46 -12.87 2.55
N GLY A 212 -23.06 -12.18 1.57
CA GLY A 212 -24.47 -12.35 1.24
C GLY A 212 -25.45 -11.86 2.29
N VAL A 213 -25.12 -10.78 2.99
CA VAL A 213 -26.00 -10.18 4.01
C VAL A 213 -26.80 -9.03 3.41
N LEU A 214 -28.12 -9.05 3.63
CA LEU A 214 -29.02 -7.92 3.39
C LEU A 214 -29.50 -7.38 4.73
N GLN A 215 -29.28 -6.09 4.96
CA GLN A 215 -29.86 -5.35 6.08
C GLN A 215 -30.95 -4.41 5.58
N ILE A 216 -32.10 -4.42 6.23
CA ILE A 216 -33.19 -3.50 5.98
C ILE A 216 -33.41 -2.67 7.23
N THR A 217 -33.15 -1.38 7.14
CA THR A 217 -33.24 -0.46 8.28
C THR A 217 -34.54 0.33 8.23
N GLY A 218 -35.19 0.52 9.39
CA GLY A 218 -36.47 1.21 9.46
C GLY A 218 -37.54 0.46 8.68
N VAL A 219 -37.73 -0.83 9.00
CA VAL A 219 -38.68 -1.73 8.34
C VAL A 219 -40.08 -1.14 8.36
N ARG A 220 -40.77 -1.12 7.22
CA ARG A 220 -42.11 -0.58 7.00
C ARG A 220 -43.07 -1.69 6.56
N ARG A 221 -44.35 -1.44 6.66
CA ARG A 221 -45.40 -2.34 6.15
C ARG A 221 -45.21 -2.70 4.67
N ALA A 222 -44.70 -1.77 3.88
CA ALA A 222 -44.39 -1.98 2.46
C ALA A 222 -43.22 -2.95 2.22
N ASP A 223 -42.42 -3.24 3.23
CA ASP A 223 -41.26 -4.12 3.11
C ASP A 223 -41.61 -5.57 3.41
N VAL A 224 -42.83 -5.85 3.91
CA VAL A 224 -43.33 -7.21 4.15
C VAL A 224 -43.39 -7.99 2.83
N GLY A 225 -42.91 -9.25 2.86
CA GLY A 225 -42.89 -10.09 1.67
C GLY A 225 -41.88 -11.21 1.74
N ALA A 226 -41.77 -11.94 0.64
CA ALA A 226 -40.81 -13.03 0.47
C ALA A 226 -39.50 -12.48 -0.09
N TYR A 227 -38.40 -12.73 0.62
CA TYR A 227 -37.03 -12.33 0.24
C TYR A 227 -36.24 -13.57 -0.18
N ARG A 228 -35.47 -13.45 -1.25
CA ARG A 228 -34.50 -14.47 -1.68
C ARG A 228 -33.24 -13.81 -2.19
N CYS A 229 -32.11 -14.48 -2.06
CA CYS A 229 -30.88 -14.04 -2.70
C CYS A 229 -30.65 -14.82 -4.01
N MET A 230 -30.04 -14.14 -4.97
CA MET A 230 -29.55 -14.68 -6.22
C MET A 230 -28.03 -14.53 -6.26
N ALA A 231 -27.33 -15.65 -6.45
CA ALA A 231 -25.89 -15.70 -6.58
C ALA A 231 -25.51 -15.94 -8.03
N THR A 232 -24.64 -15.11 -8.58
CA THR A 232 -24.24 -15.16 -9.98
C THR A 232 -22.72 -15.09 -10.10
N ASN A 233 -22.15 -15.94 -10.91
CA ASN A 233 -20.78 -15.83 -11.39
C ASN A 233 -20.67 -16.39 -12.82
N ILE A 234 -19.47 -16.48 -13.38
CA ILE A 234 -19.25 -16.99 -14.75
C ILE A 234 -19.61 -18.47 -14.92
N ALA A 235 -19.82 -19.24 -13.83
CA ALA A 235 -20.30 -20.61 -13.90
C ALA A 235 -21.83 -20.69 -14.01
N GLY A 236 -22.56 -19.62 -13.73
CA GLY A 236 -24.01 -19.56 -13.81
C GLY A 236 -24.66 -18.78 -12.66
N ALA A 237 -25.98 -18.96 -12.51
CA ALA A 237 -26.77 -18.31 -11.48
C ALA A 237 -27.55 -19.35 -10.64
N ARG A 238 -27.75 -19.05 -9.37
CA ARG A 238 -28.54 -19.85 -8.43
C ARG A 238 -29.35 -18.96 -7.51
N CYS A 239 -30.58 -19.41 -7.17
CA CYS A 239 -31.45 -18.74 -6.22
C CYS A 239 -31.52 -19.50 -4.90
N SER A 240 -31.63 -18.77 -3.80
CA SER A 240 -31.92 -19.36 -2.48
C SER A 240 -33.38 -19.76 -2.35
N GLN A 241 -33.72 -20.42 -1.24
CA GLN A 241 -35.10 -20.52 -0.77
C GLN A 241 -35.62 -19.13 -0.40
N GLU A 242 -36.93 -18.96 -0.42
CA GLU A 242 -37.62 -17.74 -0.03
C GLU A 242 -37.76 -17.69 1.51
N ALA A 243 -37.51 -16.53 2.10
CA ALA A 243 -37.74 -16.26 3.51
C ALA A 243 -38.73 -15.10 3.66
N TRP A 244 -39.66 -15.22 4.60
CA TRP A 244 -40.71 -14.23 4.81
C TRP A 244 -40.31 -13.18 5.83
N LEU A 245 -40.42 -11.90 5.47
CA LEU A 245 -40.38 -10.80 6.40
C LEU A 245 -41.78 -10.40 6.82
N GLY A 246 -42.10 -10.52 8.10
CA GLY A 246 -43.35 -10.09 8.72
C GLY A 246 -43.13 -8.92 9.69
N LEU A 247 -44.22 -8.26 10.08
CA LEU A 247 -44.18 -7.30 11.18
C LEU A 247 -44.63 -7.98 12.49
N SER A 248 -43.85 -7.72 13.54
CA SER A 248 -44.20 -8.13 14.91
C SER A 248 -45.28 -7.20 15.47
N VAL A 249 -46.31 -7.80 16.11
CA VAL A 249 -47.41 -7.05 16.73
C VAL A 249 -47.14 -6.73 18.21
N THR A 250 -45.96 -7.11 18.74
CA THR A 250 -45.62 -6.82 20.14
C THR A 250 -45.43 -5.32 20.35
N ALA A 251 -46.18 -4.77 21.32
CA ALA A 251 -45.98 -3.38 21.72
C ALA A 251 -44.54 -3.13 22.16
N PRO A 252 -43.87 -2.08 21.64
CA PRO A 252 -42.48 -1.80 21.98
C PRO A 252 -42.35 -1.64 23.50
N ARG A 253 -41.44 -2.42 24.11
CA ARG A 253 -41.07 -2.24 25.53
C ARG A 253 -40.45 -0.86 25.67
N ARG A 254 -41.03 -0.01 26.49
CA ARG A 254 -40.62 1.41 26.65
C ARG A 254 -39.17 1.58 27.09
N ASP A 255 -38.53 0.55 27.64
CA ASP A 255 -37.16 0.55 28.16
C ASP A 255 -36.46 -0.78 27.86
N GLN A 256 -35.76 -0.83 26.74
CA GLN A 256 -34.91 -1.96 26.41
C GLN A 256 -33.47 -1.52 26.31
N GLU A 257 -32.60 -2.17 27.09
CA GLU A 257 -31.16 -1.92 27.00
C GLU A 257 -30.60 -2.22 25.58
N PRO A 258 -29.53 -1.54 25.18
CA PRO A 258 -28.84 -1.85 23.93
C PRO A 258 -28.38 -3.31 23.91
N THR A 259 -28.63 -4.00 22.82
CA THR A 259 -28.07 -5.32 22.51
C THR A 259 -27.47 -5.29 21.11
N ILE A 260 -26.31 -5.89 20.93
CA ILE A 260 -25.68 -6.04 19.62
C ILE A 260 -26.16 -7.37 19.06
N LEU A 261 -26.93 -7.33 17.98
CA LEU A 261 -27.44 -8.51 17.27
C LEU A 261 -26.37 -9.16 16.41
N SER A 262 -25.57 -8.35 15.72
CA SER A 262 -24.43 -8.78 14.93
C SER A 262 -23.29 -7.79 15.14
N GLY A 263 -22.13 -8.28 15.58
CA GLY A 263 -20.92 -7.51 15.74
C GLY A 263 -19.91 -7.80 14.64
N PRO A 264 -18.81 -7.01 14.57
CA PRO A 264 -17.78 -7.19 13.58
C PRO A 264 -17.12 -8.57 13.70
N GLN A 265 -16.98 -9.23 12.55
CA GLN A 265 -16.25 -10.49 12.43
C GLN A 265 -14.77 -10.21 12.08
N ASN A 266 -13.91 -11.18 12.37
CA ASN A 266 -12.52 -11.12 11.91
C ASN A 266 -12.47 -11.21 10.39
N LEU A 267 -11.72 -10.29 9.79
CA LEU A 267 -11.63 -10.14 8.34
C LEU A 267 -10.17 -10.07 7.92
N THR A 268 -9.79 -10.85 6.91
CA THR A 268 -8.47 -10.80 6.29
C THR A 268 -8.63 -10.36 4.85
N LEU A 269 -8.01 -9.24 4.49
CA LEU A 269 -8.07 -8.64 3.16
C LEU A 269 -6.68 -8.36 2.64
N THR A 270 -6.56 -8.23 1.33
CA THR A 270 -5.37 -7.66 0.70
C THR A 270 -5.53 -6.14 0.56
N VAL A 271 -4.41 -5.43 0.47
CA VAL A 271 -4.41 -3.98 0.18
C VAL A 271 -5.29 -3.66 -1.04
N HIS A 272 -5.85 -2.47 -1.07
CA HIS A 272 -6.76 -1.96 -2.11
C HIS A 272 -8.15 -2.64 -2.18
N GLN A 273 -8.48 -3.54 -1.26
CA GLN A 273 -9.85 -4.05 -1.12
C GLN A 273 -10.68 -3.13 -0.21
N THR A 274 -11.99 -3.38 -0.14
CA THR A 274 -12.90 -2.66 0.77
C THR A 274 -13.24 -3.54 1.96
N ALA A 275 -12.99 -3.06 3.17
CA ALA A 275 -13.42 -3.70 4.40
C ALA A 275 -14.81 -3.19 4.80
N ILE A 276 -15.71 -4.10 5.16
CA ILE A 276 -16.99 -3.74 5.77
C ILE A 276 -17.13 -4.54 7.08
N LEU A 277 -17.18 -3.83 8.19
CA LEU A 277 -17.35 -4.36 9.51
C LEU A 277 -18.80 -4.14 9.96
N GLU A 278 -19.53 -5.23 10.16
CA GLU A 278 -20.94 -5.18 10.53
C GLU A 278 -21.10 -4.77 12.00
N CYS A 279 -22.07 -3.89 12.29
CA CYS A 279 -22.55 -3.63 13.64
C CYS A 279 -24.02 -3.29 13.64
N ILE A 280 -24.85 -4.24 14.05
CA ILE A 280 -26.28 -4.04 14.24
C ILE A 280 -26.60 -4.07 15.71
N ALA A 281 -27.27 -3.02 16.18
CA ALA A 281 -27.74 -2.91 17.54
C ALA A 281 -29.26 -2.66 17.62
N THR A 282 -29.88 -3.24 18.61
CA THR A 282 -31.29 -3.00 18.97
C THR A 282 -31.39 -2.51 20.40
N GLY A 283 -32.49 -1.84 20.69
CA GLY A 283 -32.76 -1.27 22.02
C GLY A 283 -33.79 -0.13 21.89
N HIS A 284 -34.36 0.23 23.02
CA HIS A 284 -35.29 1.35 23.05
C HIS A 284 -34.90 2.32 24.19
N PRO A 285 -34.63 3.61 23.91
CA PRO A 285 -34.53 4.26 22.60
C PRO A 285 -33.44 3.64 21.71
N ARG A 286 -33.57 3.82 20.39
CA ARG A 286 -32.66 3.24 19.40
C ARG A 286 -31.20 3.62 19.73
N PRO A 287 -30.30 2.62 19.87
CA PRO A 287 -28.91 2.88 20.18
C PRO A 287 -28.18 3.63 19.05
N ILE A 288 -27.25 4.48 19.45
CA ILE A 288 -26.30 5.13 18.52
C ILE A 288 -25.04 4.25 18.46
N VAL A 289 -24.71 3.78 17.27
CA VAL A 289 -23.50 3.00 17.03
C VAL A 289 -22.32 3.95 16.82
N SER A 290 -21.24 3.69 17.52
CA SER A 290 -19.95 4.37 17.36
C SER A 290 -18.81 3.37 17.22
N TRP A 291 -17.76 3.78 16.52
CA TRP A 291 -16.60 2.96 16.28
C TRP A 291 -15.34 3.56 16.89
N SER A 292 -14.45 2.70 17.32
CA SER A 292 -13.12 3.05 17.80
C SER A 292 -12.14 1.93 17.49
N ARG A 293 -10.85 2.24 17.51
CA ARG A 293 -9.79 1.24 17.47
C ARG A 293 -9.30 0.95 18.88
N LEU A 294 -8.98 -0.33 19.17
CA LEU A 294 -8.50 -0.74 20.48
C LEU A 294 -7.11 -0.14 20.82
N ASP A 295 -6.30 0.13 19.79
CA ASP A 295 -4.98 0.75 19.91
C ASP A 295 -5.03 2.28 20.18
N GLY A 296 -6.24 2.86 20.26
CA GLY A 296 -6.45 4.29 20.50
C GLY A 296 -6.17 5.21 19.32
N ARG A 297 -5.72 4.68 18.18
CA ARG A 297 -5.55 5.47 16.96
C ARG A 297 -6.91 5.93 16.41
N SER A 298 -6.93 7.09 15.76
CA SER A 298 -8.11 7.51 15.03
C SER A 298 -8.42 6.54 13.88
N ILE A 299 -9.70 6.35 13.57
CA ILE A 299 -10.11 5.53 12.43
C ILE A 299 -9.76 6.23 11.11
N GLY A 300 -9.58 7.56 11.12
CA GLY A 300 -9.41 8.38 9.93
C GLY A 300 -10.74 8.91 9.41
N VAL A 301 -10.70 9.65 8.32
CA VAL A 301 -11.88 10.27 7.66
C VAL A 301 -11.90 9.90 6.18
N GLU A 302 -10.75 9.69 5.57
CA GLU A 302 -10.60 9.45 4.14
C GLU A 302 -10.95 7.99 3.81
N GLY A 303 -11.87 7.78 2.86
CA GLY A 303 -12.34 6.45 2.46
C GLY A 303 -13.19 5.72 3.50
N ILE A 304 -13.60 6.39 4.61
CA ILE A 304 -14.36 5.76 5.69
C ILE A 304 -15.79 6.27 5.71
N GLN A 305 -16.72 5.34 5.72
CA GLN A 305 -18.16 5.62 5.75
C GLN A 305 -18.88 4.71 6.75
N VAL A 306 -19.94 5.23 7.33
CA VAL A 306 -20.86 4.44 8.14
C VAL A 306 -22.11 4.14 7.29
N LEU A 307 -22.33 2.85 7.01
CA LEU A 307 -23.43 2.39 6.18
C LEU A 307 -24.61 1.95 7.06
N GLY A 308 -25.82 2.29 6.61
CA GLY A 308 -27.05 1.88 7.28
C GLY A 308 -27.12 2.38 8.73
N THR A 309 -27.30 1.46 9.68
CA THR A 309 -27.45 1.79 11.10
C THR A 309 -26.16 1.81 11.91
N GLY A 310 -25.03 1.48 11.30
CA GLY A 310 -23.78 1.47 12.05
C GLY A 310 -22.67 0.61 11.49
N ASN A 311 -22.78 0.06 10.27
CA ASN A 311 -21.71 -0.71 9.66
C ASN A 311 -20.57 0.20 9.23
N LEU A 312 -19.33 -0.15 9.56
CA LEU A 312 -18.16 0.62 9.17
C LEU A 312 -17.60 0.11 7.84
N MET A 313 -17.55 0.96 6.83
CA MET A 313 -16.90 0.69 5.56
C MET A 313 -15.56 1.45 5.51
N ILE A 314 -14.51 0.75 5.13
CA ILE A 314 -13.18 1.30 4.87
C ILE A 314 -12.84 0.92 3.42
N ALA A 315 -12.91 1.89 2.53
CA ALA A 315 -12.51 1.71 1.14
C ALA A 315 -10.99 1.77 1.01
N ASP A 316 -10.46 1.08 0.01
CA ASP A 316 -9.02 1.09 -0.30
C ASP A 316 -8.13 0.80 0.92
N VAL A 317 -8.34 -0.38 1.53
CA VAL A 317 -7.60 -0.72 2.76
C VAL A 317 -6.09 -0.77 2.51
N SER A 318 -5.34 -0.17 3.41
CA SER A 318 -3.89 -0.22 3.50
C SER A 318 -3.45 -1.00 4.75
N VAL A 319 -2.18 -1.36 4.83
CA VAL A 319 -1.60 -2.05 5.99
C VAL A 319 -1.84 -1.29 7.31
N GLN A 320 -1.91 0.05 7.26
CA GLN A 320 -2.16 0.90 8.43
C GLN A 320 -3.57 0.72 9.01
N HIS A 321 -4.52 0.24 8.20
CA HIS A 321 -5.89 -0.05 8.64
C HIS A 321 -5.98 -1.37 9.42
N ALA A 322 -4.94 -2.21 9.43
CA ALA A 322 -4.92 -3.42 10.26
C ALA A 322 -5.05 -3.08 11.75
N GLY A 323 -5.85 -3.85 12.49
CA GLY A 323 -6.06 -3.64 13.92
C GLY A 323 -7.37 -4.20 14.43
N VAL A 324 -7.63 -3.95 15.70
CA VAL A 324 -8.87 -4.36 16.36
C VAL A 324 -9.85 -3.20 16.38
N TYR A 325 -11.00 -3.40 15.77
CA TYR A 325 -12.08 -2.41 15.70
C TYR A 325 -13.15 -2.77 16.71
N VAL A 326 -13.58 -1.77 17.46
CA VAL A 326 -14.59 -1.90 18.51
C VAL A 326 -15.82 -1.11 18.11
N CYS A 327 -16.92 -1.80 17.97
CA CYS A 327 -18.25 -1.24 17.79
C CYS A 327 -18.89 -1.05 19.16
N ALA A 328 -19.47 0.10 19.44
CA ALA A 328 -20.19 0.40 20.66
C ALA A 328 -21.62 0.87 20.38
N ALA A 329 -22.61 0.15 20.88
CA ALA A 329 -24.01 0.54 20.89
C ALA A 329 -24.32 1.34 22.15
N ASN A 330 -24.53 2.63 22.00
CA ASN A 330 -24.72 3.59 23.10
C ASN A 330 -26.20 3.93 23.24
N ARG A 331 -26.76 3.84 24.46
CA ARG A 331 -28.12 4.31 24.74
C ARG A 331 -28.11 5.83 24.90
N PRO A 332 -28.89 6.57 24.08
CA PRO A 332 -28.96 8.02 24.18
C PRO A 332 -29.36 8.50 25.58
N GLY A 333 -28.71 9.56 26.07
CA GLY A 333 -28.99 10.17 27.37
C GLY A 333 -28.53 9.36 28.59
N THR A 334 -27.81 8.24 28.40
CA THR A 334 -27.30 7.40 29.51
C THR A 334 -25.83 7.02 29.28
N ARG A 335 -25.20 6.39 30.29
CA ARG A 335 -23.87 5.80 30.15
C ARG A 335 -23.91 4.31 29.78
N VAL A 336 -25.08 3.77 29.51
CA VAL A 336 -25.22 2.34 29.15
C VAL A 336 -24.75 2.13 27.74
N ARG A 337 -23.78 1.23 27.58
CA ARG A 337 -23.25 0.82 26.26
C ARG A 337 -22.97 -0.67 26.24
N ARG A 338 -23.06 -1.27 25.06
CA ARG A 338 -22.62 -2.64 24.76
C ARG A 338 -21.59 -2.57 23.66
N THR A 339 -20.56 -3.42 23.71
CA THR A 339 -19.46 -3.42 22.74
C THR A 339 -19.27 -4.80 22.14
N ALA A 340 -18.84 -4.81 20.87
CA ALA A 340 -18.33 -5.99 20.18
C ALA A 340 -17.05 -5.59 19.44
N GLN A 341 -16.17 -6.56 19.20
CA GLN A 341 -14.90 -6.31 18.53
C GLN A 341 -14.63 -7.31 17.43
N GLY A 342 -13.90 -6.87 16.39
CA GLY A 342 -13.42 -7.70 15.30
C GLY A 342 -12.02 -7.26 14.86
N ILE A 343 -11.28 -8.19 14.31
CA ILE A 343 -9.90 -7.97 13.86
C ILE A 343 -9.90 -7.79 12.36
N LEU A 344 -9.38 -6.67 11.87
CA LEU A 344 -9.06 -6.47 10.46
C LEU A 344 -7.57 -6.76 10.26
N MET A 345 -7.27 -7.80 9.49
CA MET A 345 -5.93 -8.11 9.04
C MET A 345 -5.79 -7.68 7.57
N VAL A 346 -4.76 -6.91 7.27
CA VAL A 346 -4.48 -6.45 5.90
C VAL A 346 -3.17 -7.04 5.44
N GLN A 347 -3.21 -7.75 4.34
CA GLN A 347 -2.06 -8.37 3.70
C GLN A 347 -1.63 -7.54 2.48
N ALA A 348 -0.33 -7.50 2.22
CA ALA A 348 0.25 -6.88 1.04
C ALA A 348 1.09 -7.90 0.27
N PRO A 349 0.90 -8.06 -1.04
CA PRO A 349 1.77 -8.91 -1.84
C PRO A 349 3.21 -8.39 -1.84
N PRO A 350 4.20 -9.23 -2.18
CA PRO A 350 5.58 -8.80 -2.25
C PRO A 350 5.80 -7.72 -3.31
N GLU A 351 6.51 -6.66 -2.94
CA GLU A 351 6.98 -5.61 -3.80
C GLU A 351 8.48 -5.45 -3.61
N PHE A 352 9.26 -5.33 -4.71
CA PHE A 352 10.69 -5.15 -4.59
C PHE A 352 11.03 -3.69 -4.27
N VAL A 353 11.83 -3.53 -3.22
CA VAL A 353 12.47 -2.27 -2.86
C VAL A 353 13.82 -2.16 -3.59
N GLN A 354 14.50 -3.31 -3.72
CA GLN A 354 15.74 -3.43 -4.48
C GLN A 354 15.73 -4.76 -5.23
N TRP A 355 15.97 -4.71 -6.53
CA TRP A 355 16.06 -5.89 -7.39
C TRP A 355 17.49 -6.13 -7.87
N PRO A 356 17.86 -7.39 -8.14
CA PRO A 356 19.20 -7.72 -8.55
C PRO A 356 19.56 -7.06 -9.88
N GLN A 357 20.81 -6.64 -9.99
CA GLN A 357 21.36 -6.01 -11.21
C GLN A 357 22.26 -6.99 -11.95
N SER A 358 22.17 -6.97 -13.29
CA SER A 358 23.06 -7.76 -14.15
C SER A 358 24.50 -7.29 -13.99
N VAL A 359 25.40 -8.24 -13.86
CA VAL A 359 26.84 -7.98 -13.67
C VAL A 359 27.68 -8.84 -14.58
N SER A 360 28.84 -8.33 -15.02
CA SER A 360 29.89 -9.11 -15.63
C SER A 360 31.10 -9.20 -14.69
N LYS A 361 31.67 -10.37 -14.58
CA LYS A 361 32.83 -10.63 -13.72
C LYS A 361 33.87 -11.47 -14.46
N PRO A 362 35.17 -11.20 -14.26
CA PRO A 362 36.21 -12.07 -14.76
C PRO A 362 36.23 -13.42 -13.99
N PRO A 363 36.73 -14.49 -14.60
CA PRO A 363 36.97 -15.76 -13.91
C PRO A 363 37.79 -15.57 -12.63
N GLY A 364 37.40 -16.23 -11.55
CA GLY A 364 38.03 -16.09 -10.22
C GLY A 364 37.51 -14.89 -9.40
N GLY A 365 36.80 -13.93 -10.00
CA GLY A 365 36.17 -12.81 -9.31
C GLY A 365 34.99 -13.20 -8.40
N SER A 366 34.33 -12.24 -7.78
CA SER A 366 33.12 -12.49 -6.98
C SER A 366 31.96 -11.67 -7.52
N ALA A 367 30.78 -12.28 -7.60
CA ALA A 367 29.54 -11.62 -7.97
C ALA A 367 28.60 -11.54 -6.75
N ILE A 368 27.95 -10.39 -6.59
CA ILE A 368 26.97 -10.17 -5.52
C ILE A 368 25.68 -9.67 -6.17
N PHE A 369 24.58 -10.29 -5.81
CA PHE A 369 23.23 -9.86 -6.19
C PHE A 369 22.45 -9.55 -4.92
N THR A 370 21.81 -8.38 -4.91
CA THR A 370 20.95 -7.96 -3.80
C THR A 370 19.50 -7.93 -4.26
N CYS A 371 18.63 -8.48 -3.43
CA CYS A 371 17.20 -8.58 -3.68
C CYS A 371 16.47 -8.30 -2.38
N VAL A 372 15.79 -7.17 -2.28
CA VAL A 372 15.03 -6.77 -1.09
C VAL A 372 13.58 -6.58 -1.48
N ALA A 373 12.70 -7.27 -0.78
CA ALA A 373 11.26 -7.16 -0.98
C ALA A 373 10.55 -6.82 0.33
N GLN A 374 9.48 -6.06 0.22
CA GLN A 374 8.57 -5.74 1.32
C GLN A 374 7.19 -6.35 1.05
N GLY A 375 6.43 -6.63 2.09
CA GLY A 375 5.09 -7.20 2.00
C GLY A 375 4.55 -7.56 3.38
N VAL A 376 3.28 -7.91 3.47
CA VAL A 376 2.66 -8.33 4.73
C VAL A 376 1.86 -9.63 4.49
N PRO A 377 2.25 -10.72 5.12
CA PRO A 377 3.44 -10.96 5.94
C PRO A 377 4.75 -10.72 5.20
N GLU A 378 5.87 -10.61 5.96
CA GLU A 378 7.20 -10.45 5.38
C GLU A 378 7.47 -11.55 4.33
N PRO A 379 7.91 -11.18 3.11
CA PRO A 379 8.14 -12.16 2.04
C PRO A 379 9.34 -13.06 2.31
N ARG A 380 9.21 -14.32 1.93
CA ARG A 380 10.33 -15.26 1.84
C ARG A 380 11.02 -15.08 0.50
N LEU A 381 12.35 -15.00 0.51
CA LEU A 381 13.17 -14.87 -0.70
C LEU A 381 13.78 -16.21 -1.09
N ILE A 382 13.69 -16.53 -2.39
CA ILE A 382 14.20 -17.76 -2.99
C ILE A 382 15.00 -17.39 -4.24
N TRP A 383 16.18 -17.98 -4.39
CA TRP A 383 17.01 -17.78 -5.57
C TRP A 383 16.99 -18.98 -6.51
N LEU A 384 16.88 -18.70 -7.80
CA LEU A 384 17.03 -19.70 -8.87
C LEU A 384 18.23 -19.34 -9.75
N LYS A 385 18.92 -20.34 -10.26
CA LYS A 385 19.93 -20.26 -11.33
C LYS A 385 19.37 -20.99 -12.55
N ASN A 386 19.13 -20.31 -13.65
CA ASN A 386 18.53 -20.88 -14.85
C ASN A 386 17.26 -21.72 -14.54
N GLY A 387 16.34 -21.14 -13.74
CA GLY A 387 15.07 -21.77 -13.35
C GLY A 387 15.16 -22.91 -12.34
N ARG A 388 16.36 -23.24 -11.83
CA ARG A 388 16.56 -24.28 -10.81
C ARG A 388 16.87 -23.66 -9.47
N LEU A 389 16.31 -24.24 -8.41
CA LEU A 389 16.55 -23.77 -7.04
C LEU A 389 18.07 -23.78 -6.74
N LEU A 390 18.55 -22.62 -6.27
CA LEU A 390 19.94 -22.43 -5.90
C LEU A 390 20.14 -22.85 -4.44
N ALA A 391 21.00 -23.86 -4.23
CA ALA A 391 21.38 -24.30 -2.88
C ALA A 391 22.66 -23.60 -2.44
N PRO A 392 22.78 -23.19 -1.16
CA PRO A 392 24.04 -22.71 -0.60
C PRO A 392 25.15 -23.76 -0.69
N SER A 393 26.38 -23.31 -0.93
CA SER A 393 27.59 -24.15 -1.00
C SER A 393 28.80 -23.33 -0.55
N GLU A 394 29.99 -23.90 -0.57
CA GLU A 394 31.23 -23.13 -0.32
C GLU A 394 31.46 -22.01 -1.35
N HIS A 395 30.91 -22.19 -2.55
CA HIS A 395 31.03 -21.27 -3.68
C HIS A 395 29.88 -20.27 -3.72
N VAL A 396 28.69 -20.63 -3.20
CA VAL A 396 27.45 -19.84 -3.22
C VAL A 396 26.99 -19.59 -1.79
N ARG A 397 26.95 -18.32 -1.38
CA ARG A 397 26.50 -17.91 -0.05
C ARG A 397 25.23 -17.07 -0.15
N LEU A 398 24.28 -17.37 0.72
CA LEU A 398 23.07 -16.57 0.94
C LEU A 398 23.15 -15.95 2.34
N SER A 399 22.88 -14.66 2.43
CA SER A 399 22.92 -13.89 3.70
C SER A 399 21.72 -12.96 3.82
N HIS A 400 21.51 -12.39 5.01
CA HIS A 400 20.44 -11.43 5.30
C HIS A 400 19.05 -11.95 4.86
N ASN A 401 18.62 -13.11 5.39
CA ASN A 401 17.36 -13.76 5.01
C ASN A 401 17.23 -13.99 3.49
N ASN A 402 18.32 -14.40 2.85
CA ASN A 402 18.45 -14.62 1.41
C ASN A 402 18.34 -13.34 0.54
N SER A 403 18.39 -12.15 1.13
CA SER A 403 18.36 -10.90 0.34
C SER A 403 19.66 -10.67 -0.43
N THR A 404 20.75 -11.32 -0.02
CA THR A 404 22.04 -11.18 -0.68
C THR A 404 22.54 -12.56 -1.13
N LEU A 405 22.74 -12.70 -2.43
CA LEU A 405 23.40 -13.84 -3.05
C LEU A 405 24.83 -13.47 -3.42
N MET A 406 25.81 -14.19 -2.89
CA MET A 406 27.22 -14.03 -3.23
C MET A 406 27.75 -15.30 -3.91
N ILE A 407 28.37 -15.14 -5.07
CA ILE A 407 29.06 -16.19 -5.82
C ILE A 407 30.54 -15.88 -5.77
N GLN A 408 31.33 -16.74 -5.12
CA GLN A 408 32.77 -16.57 -4.96
C GLN A 408 33.51 -17.36 -6.01
N ARG A 409 34.65 -16.84 -6.49
CA ARG A 409 35.51 -17.51 -7.49
C ARG A 409 34.69 -17.91 -8.74
N VAL A 410 34.02 -16.89 -9.32
CA VAL A 410 33.17 -17.04 -10.51
C VAL A 410 33.91 -17.87 -11.58
N ALA A 411 33.25 -18.89 -12.11
CA ALA A 411 33.69 -19.75 -13.19
C ALA A 411 32.77 -19.58 -14.41
N PRO A 412 33.19 -19.98 -15.63
CA PRO A 412 32.34 -19.97 -16.82
C PRO A 412 31.00 -20.71 -16.64
N ALA A 413 30.99 -21.77 -15.79
CA ALA A 413 29.76 -22.50 -15.44
C ALA A 413 28.75 -21.68 -14.60
N ASP A 414 29.15 -20.53 -14.06
CA ASP A 414 28.27 -19.64 -13.30
C ASP A 414 27.58 -18.62 -14.19
N GLU A 415 27.98 -18.51 -15.44
CA GLU A 415 27.25 -17.68 -16.42
C GLU A 415 25.82 -18.18 -16.57
N ALA A 416 24.86 -17.34 -16.15
CA ALA A 416 23.46 -17.74 -16.05
C ALA A 416 22.56 -16.53 -15.75
N ILE A 417 21.27 -16.76 -15.87
CA ILE A 417 20.25 -15.85 -15.32
C ILE A 417 19.92 -16.31 -13.90
N TYR A 418 20.06 -15.38 -12.95
CA TYR A 418 19.69 -15.54 -11.55
C TYR A 418 18.37 -14.83 -11.29
N GLN A 419 17.41 -15.54 -10.70
CA GLN A 419 16.10 -15.01 -10.38
C GLN A 419 15.90 -14.99 -8.87
N CYS A 420 15.44 -13.88 -8.34
CA CYS A 420 14.95 -13.72 -6.98
C CYS A 420 13.43 -13.78 -7.00
N ILE A 421 12.85 -14.71 -6.27
CA ILE A 421 11.42 -14.87 -6.08
C ILE A 421 11.09 -14.44 -4.65
N ALA A 422 10.18 -13.50 -4.49
CA ALA A 422 9.62 -13.07 -3.22
C ALA A 422 8.19 -13.63 -3.09
N GLU A 423 7.89 -14.36 -2.03
CA GLU A 423 6.58 -14.98 -1.82
C GLU A 423 6.05 -14.76 -0.41
N ASN A 424 4.76 -14.49 -0.28
CA ASN A 424 4.00 -14.50 0.97
C ASN A 424 2.58 -15.02 0.74
N SER A 425 1.72 -15.00 1.78
CA SER A 425 0.32 -15.46 1.66
C SER A 425 -0.55 -14.62 0.73
N ALA A 426 -0.13 -13.38 0.40
CA ALA A 426 -0.87 -12.48 -0.47
C ALA A 426 -0.46 -12.58 -1.95
N GLY A 427 0.70 -13.17 -2.25
CA GLY A 427 1.14 -13.34 -3.63
C GLY A 427 2.63 -13.63 -3.79
N THR A 428 3.08 -13.61 -5.04
CA THR A 428 4.47 -13.80 -5.44
C THR A 428 4.90 -12.71 -6.41
N ASN A 429 6.16 -12.31 -6.32
CA ASN A 429 6.79 -11.40 -7.28
C ASN A 429 8.19 -11.93 -7.61
N GLN A 430 8.75 -11.55 -8.77
CA GLN A 430 10.07 -12.02 -9.17
C GLN A 430 10.85 -10.93 -9.90
N ALA A 431 12.19 -11.02 -9.75
CA ALA A 431 13.14 -10.19 -10.46
C ALA A 431 14.31 -11.05 -10.93
N SER A 432 14.97 -10.67 -12.01
CA SER A 432 16.06 -11.43 -12.59
C SER A 432 17.26 -10.54 -12.92
N ALA A 433 18.45 -11.13 -12.90
CA ALA A 433 19.68 -10.52 -13.30
C ALA A 433 20.60 -11.54 -13.97
N ARG A 434 21.40 -11.09 -14.93
CA ARG A 434 22.38 -11.91 -15.63
C ARG A 434 23.74 -11.82 -14.95
N LEU A 435 24.41 -12.95 -14.78
CA LEU A 435 25.86 -13.02 -14.57
C LEU A 435 26.51 -13.39 -15.88
N ALA A 436 27.30 -12.48 -16.45
CA ALA A 436 28.18 -12.77 -17.57
C ALA A 436 29.61 -12.99 -17.06
N VAL A 437 30.34 -13.93 -17.69
CA VAL A 437 31.73 -14.21 -17.36
C VAL A 437 32.60 -13.80 -18.54
N ALA A 438 33.25 -12.62 -18.43
CA ALA A 438 34.08 -12.07 -19.49
C ALA A 438 35.46 -11.70 -18.97
N PRO A 439 36.53 -11.82 -19.81
CA PRO A 439 37.87 -11.32 -19.46
C PRO A 439 37.79 -9.83 -19.10
N ALA A 440 38.59 -9.43 -18.11
CA ALA A 440 38.57 -8.02 -17.64
C ALA A 440 38.97 -7.00 -18.72
N GLN A 441 39.68 -7.46 -19.75
CA GLN A 441 40.11 -6.63 -20.89
C GLN A 441 38.99 -6.28 -21.85
N GLU A 442 37.89 -7.01 -21.86
CA GLU A 442 36.72 -6.80 -22.73
C GLU A 442 35.64 -5.93 -22.08
N LEU A 443 35.79 -5.59 -20.81
CA LEU A 443 34.85 -4.73 -20.09
C LEU A 443 35.20 -3.25 -20.30
N PRO A 444 34.22 -2.34 -20.30
CA PRO A 444 34.49 -0.92 -20.41
C PRO A 444 35.34 -0.43 -19.23
N ARG A 445 36.10 0.64 -19.44
CA ARG A 445 36.82 1.31 -18.35
C ARG A 445 35.84 2.05 -17.44
N ALA A 446 36.23 2.23 -16.19
CA ALA A 446 35.46 3.06 -15.25
C ALA A 446 35.36 4.50 -15.78
N PRO A 447 34.19 5.18 -15.61
CA PRO A 447 34.06 6.57 -15.99
C PRO A 447 35.05 7.45 -15.21
N GLU A 448 35.69 8.37 -15.96
CA GLU A 448 36.71 9.28 -15.42
C GLU A 448 36.16 10.72 -15.30
N GLY A 449 36.85 11.57 -14.53
CA GLY A 449 36.51 12.98 -14.42
C GLY A 449 35.17 13.25 -13.75
N VAL A 450 34.72 12.35 -12.88
CA VAL A 450 33.45 12.47 -12.15
C VAL A 450 33.50 13.68 -11.22
N ARG A 451 32.51 14.56 -11.32
CA ARG A 451 32.35 15.77 -10.52
C ARG A 451 30.90 15.85 -10.04
N ALA A 452 30.71 16.36 -8.84
CA ALA A 452 29.37 16.65 -8.33
C ALA A 452 29.31 18.04 -7.72
N ALA A 453 28.19 18.72 -7.93
CA ALA A 453 27.91 20.03 -7.38
C ALA A 453 26.47 20.07 -6.85
N ALA A 454 26.29 20.62 -5.66
CA ALA A 454 24.96 20.86 -5.13
C ALA A 454 24.29 22.00 -5.92
N LEU A 455 23.13 21.73 -6.48
CA LEU A 455 22.28 22.73 -7.17
C LEU A 455 21.28 23.37 -6.22
N SER A 456 20.78 22.62 -5.25
CA SER A 456 19.79 23.10 -4.30
C SER A 456 19.88 22.33 -2.96
N THR A 457 18.94 22.59 -2.09
CA THR A 457 18.78 21.86 -0.82
C THR A 457 18.42 20.39 -1.02
N THR A 458 17.89 20.03 -2.18
CA THR A 458 17.38 18.69 -2.49
C THR A 458 17.90 18.12 -3.79
N ALA A 459 18.89 18.77 -4.45
CA ALA A 459 19.41 18.34 -5.73
C ALA A 459 20.93 18.46 -5.83
N ILE A 460 21.56 17.41 -6.42
CA ILE A 460 22.98 17.35 -6.74
C ILE A 460 23.11 17.03 -8.24
N GLN A 461 23.87 17.84 -8.96
CA GLN A 461 24.28 17.57 -10.32
C GLN A 461 25.58 16.77 -10.32
N VAL A 462 25.61 15.71 -11.09
CA VAL A 462 26.79 14.87 -11.33
C VAL A 462 27.15 14.96 -12.80
N ALA A 463 28.41 15.12 -13.10
CA ALA A 463 28.96 15.14 -14.47
C ALA A 463 30.23 14.33 -14.54
N TRP A 464 30.53 13.76 -15.71
CA TRP A 464 31.73 12.97 -15.94
C TRP A 464 32.28 13.24 -17.34
N ALA A 465 33.52 12.81 -17.56
CA ALA A 465 34.18 13.03 -18.84
C ALA A 465 33.58 12.10 -19.91
N GLU A 466 33.43 12.63 -21.12
CA GLU A 466 33.09 11.83 -22.29
C GLU A 466 34.27 10.88 -22.61
N PRO A 467 34.06 9.56 -22.71
CA PRO A 467 35.12 8.64 -23.13
C PRO A 467 35.54 8.90 -24.58
N ALA A 468 36.75 8.43 -24.94
CA ALA A 468 37.19 8.50 -26.32
C ALA A 468 36.22 7.77 -27.28
N PRO A 469 36.00 8.27 -28.50
CA PRO A 469 34.98 7.74 -29.43
C PRO A 469 35.08 6.22 -29.67
N GLU A 470 36.27 5.68 -29.72
CA GLU A 470 36.55 4.24 -29.90
C GLU A 470 36.00 3.38 -28.74
N VAL A 471 35.91 3.98 -27.54
CA VAL A 471 35.39 3.32 -26.33
C VAL A 471 33.88 3.51 -26.20
N THR A 472 33.38 4.68 -26.62
CA THR A 472 31.95 5.04 -26.53
C THR A 472 31.06 4.12 -27.34
N ASP A 473 31.54 3.57 -28.46
CA ASP A 473 30.78 2.63 -29.30
C ASP A 473 30.49 1.31 -28.60
N SER A 474 31.35 0.90 -27.66
CA SER A 474 31.14 -0.32 -26.85
C SER A 474 30.22 -0.10 -25.66
N ILE A 475 29.95 1.13 -25.25
CA ILE A 475 29.14 1.50 -24.08
C ILE A 475 27.67 1.63 -24.51
N ILE A 476 26.76 1.03 -23.74
CA ILE A 476 25.31 1.16 -23.91
C ILE A 476 24.71 2.24 -22.98
N GLY A 477 25.35 2.52 -21.86
CA GLY A 477 24.91 3.54 -20.91
C GLY A 477 25.74 3.54 -19.62
N TYR A 478 25.33 4.40 -18.71
CA TYR A 478 25.93 4.53 -17.39
C TYR A 478 24.90 4.31 -16.31
N VAL A 479 25.33 3.77 -15.16
CA VAL A 479 24.52 3.71 -13.94
C VAL A 479 25.23 4.53 -12.87
N LEU A 480 24.51 5.50 -12.34
CA LEU A 480 24.95 6.36 -11.26
C LEU A 480 24.46 5.79 -9.95
N HIS A 481 25.32 5.74 -8.99
CA HIS A 481 25.06 5.26 -7.64
C HIS A 481 25.22 6.41 -6.65
N ILE A 482 24.23 6.66 -5.82
CA ILE A 482 24.26 7.69 -4.79
C ILE A 482 23.80 7.12 -3.45
N ARG A 483 24.56 7.36 -2.40
CA ARG A 483 24.27 6.90 -1.06
C ARG A 483 24.63 7.97 -0.04
N ARG A 484 23.81 8.13 0.98
CA ARG A 484 24.13 8.97 2.13
C ARG A 484 25.33 8.40 2.88
N VAL A 485 26.26 9.27 3.26
CA VAL A 485 27.45 8.87 4.04
C VAL A 485 27.02 8.37 5.42
N GLY A 486 27.44 7.15 5.76
CA GLY A 486 27.10 6.49 7.02
C GLY A 486 25.90 5.52 6.94
N GLU A 487 25.22 5.45 5.81
CA GLU A 487 24.18 4.44 5.57
C GLU A 487 24.72 3.14 4.94
N SER A 488 23.96 2.05 5.11
CA SER A 488 24.29 0.76 4.52
C SER A 488 24.11 0.77 3.00
N GLU A 489 24.81 -0.11 2.30
CA GLU A 489 24.70 -0.27 0.84
C GLU A 489 23.27 -0.63 0.36
N SER A 490 22.43 -1.17 1.24
CA SER A 490 21.04 -1.49 0.93
C SER A 490 20.12 -0.28 0.68
N ARG A 491 20.58 0.93 0.98
CA ARG A 491 19.85 2.19 0.76
C ARG A 491 20.43 3.05 -0.36
N GLU A 492 21.26 2.46 -1.19
CA GLU A 492 21.83 3.14 -2.34
C GLU A 492 20.79 3.34 -3.43
N LEU A 493 20.63 4.57 -3.91
CA LEU A 493 19.82 4.88 -5.08
C LEU A 493 20.65 4.70 -6.34
N GLN A 494 20.04 4.16 -7.38
CA GLN A 494 20.70 3.89 -8.66
C GLN A 494 19.86 4.47 -9.80
N GLU A 495 20.51 5.21 -10.70
CA GLU A 495 19.87 5.76 -11.88
C GLU A 495 20.66 5.42 -13.14
N ALA A 496 19.95 4.93 -14.16
CA ALA A 496 20.54 4.56 -15.43
C ALA A 496 20.35 5.67 -16.47
N VAL A 497 21.41 6.03 -17.18
CA VAL A 497 21.39 7.05 -18.22
C VAL A 497 22.00 6.53 -19.51
N SER A 498 21.61 7.12 -20.64
CA SER A 498 22.09 6.72 -21.97
C SER A 498 23.58 7.01 -22.17
N LYS A 499 24.21 6.34 -23.15
CA LYS A 499 25.62 6.53 -23.50
C LYS A 499 25.97 7.97 -23.96
N ALA A 500 24.99 8.71 -24.42
CA ALA A 500 25.16 10.11 -24.87
C ALA A 500 24.94 11.13 -23.75
N THR A 501 24.73 10.68 -22.53
CA THR A 501 24.48 11.53 -21.36
C THR A 501 25.74 11.57 -20.49
N PHE A 502 26.29 12.74 -20.25
CA PHE A 502 27.51 12.95 -19.44
C PHE A 502 27.26 13.83 -18.23
N GLN A 503 25.99 14.08 -17.92
CA GLN A 503 25.56 14.77 -16.71
C GLN A 503 24.18 14.28 -16.29
N HIS A 504 23.90 14.27 -14.98
CA HIS A 504 22.63 13.87 -14.40
C HIS A 504 22.35 14.67 -13.14
N ILE A 505 21.08 14.89 -12.82
CA ILE A 505 20.65 15.62 -11.60
C ILE A 505 19.84 14.69 -10.73
N PHE A 506 20.38 14.32 -9.58
CA PHE A 506 19.61 13.68 -8.53
C PHE A 506 18.74 14.69 -7.83
N THR A 507 17.47 14.35 -7.64
CA THR A 507 16.47 15.17 -6.95
C THR A 507 15.90 14.44 -5.74
N ASN A 508 15.11 15.14 -4.93
CA ASN A 508 14.51 14.60 -3.70
C ASN A 508 15.49 14.10 -2.64
N LEU A 509 16.69 14.70 -2.61
CA LEU A 509 17.70 14.45 -1.59
C LEU A 509 17.38 15.22 -0.31
N GLU A 510 17.96 14.80 0.82
CA GLU A 510 17.82 15.49 2.10
C GLU A 510 18.70 16.73 2.15
N PRO A 511 18.24 17.85 2.75
CA PRO A 511 19.04 19.07 2.93
C PRO A 511 20.23 18.84 3.86
N SER A 512 21.30 19.61 3.67
CA SER A 512 22.54 19.57 4.50
C SER A 512 23.11 18.16 4.65
N THR A 513 22.95 17.31 3.67
CA THR A 513 23.31 15.90 3.75
C THR A 513 24.42 15.59 2.75
N THR A 514 25.45 14.87 3.24
CA THR A 514 26.59 14.44 2.41
C THR A 514 26.29 13.07 1.79
N TYR A 515 26.47 13.00 0.48
CA TYR A 515 26.29 11.79 -0.33
C TYR A 515 27.61 11.35 -0.92
N SER A 516 27.81 10.04 -0.99
CA SER A 516 28.88 9.38 -1.75
C SER A 516 28.31 8.92 -3.09
N ILE A 517 28.98 9.31 -4.18
CA ILE A 517 28.51 9.10 -5.55
C ILE A 517 29.61 8.43 -6.35
N TYR A 518 29.27 7.38 -7.10
CA TYR A 518 30.15 6.74 -8.07
C TYR A 518 29.34 6.26 -9.29
N LEU A 519 30.04 5.95 -10.38
CA LEU A 519 29.43 5.56 -11.65
C LEU A 519 30.04 4.28 -12.19
N ARG A 520 29.27 3.54 -12.97
CA ARG A 520 29.69 2.41 -13.79
C ARG A 520 29.28 2.62 -15.24
N ALA A 521 30.18 2.32 -16.17
CA ALA A 521 29.84 2.19 -17.57
C ALA A 521 29.39 0.76 -17.88
N TYR A 522 28.42 0.60 -18.74
CA TYR A 522 27.87 -0.70 -19.14
C TYR A 522 28.07 -0.92 -20.64
N SER A 523 28.49 -2.14 -21.00
CA SER A 523 28.55 -2.64 -22.35
C SER A 523 27.68 -3.90 -22.51
N PRO A 524 27.47 -4.42 -23.71
CA PRO A 524 26.82 -5.72 -23.92
C PRO A 524 27.48 -6.89 -23.17
N LEU A 525 28.77 -6.75 -22.86
CA LEU A 525 29.58 -7.75 -22.14
C LEU A 525 29.53 -7.56 -20.62
N GLY A 526 29.08 -6.39 -20.12
CA GLY A 526 28.89 -6.13 -18.70
C GLY A 526 29.35 -4.76 -18.22
N ALA A 527 29.44 -4.62 -16.89
CA ALA A 527 29.77 -3.36 -16.23
C ALA A 527 31.27 -3.16 -16.05
N SER A 528 31.71 -1.91 -16.09
CA SER A 528 33.04 -1.48 -15.67
C SER A 528 33.28 -1.69 -14.16
N GLN A 529 34.51 -1.48 -13.73
CA GLN A 529 34.81 -1.17 -12.33
C GLN A 529 34.13 0.15 -11.93
N ASP A 530 33.99 0.37 -10.62
CA ASP A 530 33.44 1.61 -10.07
C ASP A 530 34.37 2.79 -10.42
N SER A 531 33.79 3.93 -10.74
CA SER A 531 34.57 5.17 -10.76
C SER A 531 35.09 5.50 -9.35
N GLN A 532 36.06 6.38 -9.26
CA GLN A 532 36.46 6.97 -7.97
C GLN A 532 35.23 7.59 -7.30
N PRO A 533 34.85 7.19 -6.07
CA PRO A 533 33.73 7.78 -5.38
C PRO A 533 34.03 9.24 -5.01
N ILE A 534 33.05 10.09 -5.23
CA ILE A 534 33.12 11.51 -4.85
C ILE A 534 32.09 11.84 -3.79
N LEU A 535 32.40 12.83 -2.97
CA LEU A 535 31.49 13.33 -1.94
C LEU A 535 30.88 14.66 -2.38
N ALA A 536 29.58 14.79 -2.21
CA ALA A 536 28.86 16.03 -2.43
C ALA A 536 27.83 16.25 -1.33
N THR A 537 27.69 17.48 -0.87
CA THR A 537 26.75 17.83 0.19
C THR A 537 25.68 18.76 -0.37
N THR A 538 24.41 18.42 -0.21
CA THR A 538 23.29 19.29 -0.58
C THR A 538 23.32 20.61 0.20
N LEU A 539 22.79 21.67 -0.39
CA LEU A 539 22.67 22.95 0.30
C LEU A 539 21.76 22.81 1.53
N GLY A 540 22.02 23.64 2.53
CA GLY A 540 21.20 23.66 3.72
C GLY A 540 19.82 24.30 3.46
N SER A 541 18.80 23.87 4.18
CA SER A 541 17.49 24.50 4.13
C SER A 541 17.45 25.80 4.93
N ILE A 542 16.57 26.72 4.52
CA ILE A 542 16.20 27.85 5.37
C ILE A 542 15.41 27.35 6.58
N PRO A 543 15.52 28.02 7.76
CA PRO A 543 14.81 27.60 8.96
C PRO A 543 13.28 27.64 8.79
N ALA A 544 12.59 26.74 9.49
CA ALA A 544 11.14 26.80 9.61
C ALA A 544 10.69 28.00 10.45
N ALA A 545 9.43 28.41 10.30
CA ALA A 545 8.85 29.48 11.10
C ALA A 545 8.81 29.11 12.59
N PRO A 546 9.38 29.93 13.51
CA PRO A 546 9.32 29.66 14.94
C PRO A 546 7.89 29.78 15.49
N GLY A 547 7.55 29.00 16.51
CA GLY A 547 6.35 29.24 17.34
C GLY A 547 6.51 30.58 18.05
N PHE A 548 5.49 31.48 17.94
CA PHE A 548 5.66 32.87 18.32
C PHE A 548 4.47 33.40 19.12
N PHE A 549 4.75 34.05 20.25
CA PHE A 549 3.77 34.57 21.20
C PHE A 549 4.11 36.00 21.59
N THR A 550 3.13 36.78 21.99
CA THR A 550 3.30 38.16 22.47
C THR A 550 2.54 38.37 23.77
N LYS A 551 3.14 39.15 24.69
CA LYS A 551 2.54 39.56 25.96
C LYS A 551 2.70 41.05 26.12
N VAL A 552 1.58 41.76 26.35
CA VAL A 552 1.59 43.18 26.69
C VAL A 552 2.10 43.32 28.14
N LEU A 553 3.13 44.09 28.33
CA LEU A 553 3.72 44.36 29.65
C LEU A 553 3.11 45.61 30.29
N ASN A 554 2.92 46.66 29.50
CA ASN A 554 2.30 47.90 29.91
C ASN A 554 1.80 48.67 28.66
N ALA A 555 1.28 49.89 28.83
CA ALA A 555 0.72 50.72 27.76
C ALA A 555 1.71 51.04 26.60
N SER A 556 3.01 50.89 26.80
CA SER A 556 4.03 51.18 25.78
C SER A 556 5.05 50.10 25.56
N ALA A 557 4.84 48.89 26.11
CA ALA A 557 5.81 47.79 25.99
C ALA A 557 5.12 46.44 25.77
N VAL A 558 5.70 45.65 24.83
CA VAL A 558 5.28 44.32 24.45
C VAL A 558 6.50 43.37 24.50
N GLN A 559 6.35 42.28 25.17
CA GLN A 559 7.31 41.18 25.11
C GLN A 559 6.88 40.18 24.04
N ALA A 560 7.77 39.90 23.11
CA ALA A 560 7.71 38.84 22.16
C ALA A 560 8.55 37.66 22.68
N PHE A 561 8.06 36.45 22.58
CA PHE A 561 8.79 35.22 22.92
C PHE A 561 8.44 34.12 21.97
N TRP A 562 9.38 33.20 21.75
CA TRP A 562 9.25 32.16 20.76
C TRP A 562 9.88 30.87 21.18
N GLU A 563 9.39 29.80 20.58
CA GLU A 563 9.89 28.45 20.70
C GLU A 563 10.47 27.99 19.38
N LEU A 564 11.55 27.19 19.47
CA LEU A 564 12.12 26.56 18.28
C LEU A 564 11.14 25.56 17.69
N PRO A 565 11.03 25.49 16.34
CA PRO A 565 10.24 24.45 15.69
C PRO A 565 10.81 23.06 16.02
N SER A 566 9.98 22.04 15.98
CA SER A 566 10.35 20.65 16.30
C SER A 566 11.48 20.08 15.43
N ALA A 567 11.73 20.65 14.24
CA ALA A 567 12.87 20.38 13.39
C ALA A 567 13.55 21.70 13.01
N PRO A 568 14.33 22.32 13.90
CA PRO A 568 14.80 23.69 13.74
C PRO A 568 15.79 23.86 12.59
N GLY A 569 16.48 22.81 12.15
CA GLY A 569 17.66 22.95 11.29
C GLY A 569 18.79 23.74 12.01
N SER A 570 19.81 24.15 11.28
CA SER A 570 20.80 25.08 11.82
C SER A 570 20.20 26.48 11.82
N ILE A 571 20.03 27.09 13.02
CA ILE A 571 19.58 28.48 13.19
C ILE A 571 20.75 29.28 13.69
N GLU A 572 21.11 30.37 12.99
CA GLU A 572 22.16 31.32 13.40
C GLU A 572 21.59 32.49 14.20
N GLY A 573 20.30 32.80 13.98
CA GLY A 573 19.64 33.86 14.72
C GLY A 573 18.22 34.14 14.31
N PHE A 574 17.68 35.22 14.85
CA PHE A 574 16.31 35.66 14.63
C PHE A 574 16.29 37.11 14.20
N LYS A 575 15.36 37.46 13.30
CA LYS A 575 15.05 38.80 12.83
C LYS A 575 13.63 39.17 13.26
N LEU A 576 13.48 40.20 14.06
CA LEU A 576 12.20 40.72 14.48
C LEU A 576 11.93 42.07 13.79
N PHE A 577 10.71 42.22 13.38
CA PHE A 577 10.20 43.44 12.77
C PHE A 577 8.89 43.81 13.45
N HIS A 578 8.56 45.07 13.47
CA HIS A 578 7.26 45.53 13.93
C HIS A 578 6.71 46.61 12.99
N ARG A 579 5.41 46.75 12.92
CA ARG A 579 4.75 47.87 12.27
C ARG A 579 3.53 48.29 13.04
N ARG A 580 3.25 49.58 13.06
CA ARG A 580 2.00 50.12 13.57
C ARG A 580 0.95 50.02 12.49
N LEU A 581 -0.24 49.57 12.84
CA LEU A 581 -1.38 49.53 11.92
C LEU A 581 -2.19 50.86 12.01
N PRO A 582 -2.65 51.40 10.85
CA PRO A 582 -2.67 50.83 9.49
C PRO A 582 -1.44 51.10 8.62
N GLY A 583 -0.26 51.33 9.19
CA GLY A 583 0.97 51.61 8.44
C GLY A 583 1.41 50.45 7.51
N PRO A 584 1.93 50.76 6.28
CA PRO A 584 2.28 49.73 5.31
C PRO A 584 3.65 49.07 5.48
N ARG A 585 4.60 49.73 6.22
CA ARG A 585 5.99 49.29 6.30
C ARG A 585 6.32 48.73 7.67
N PHE A 586 7.11 47.61 7.65
CA PHE A 586 7.73 47.08 8.84
C PHE A 586 9.02 47.86 9.18
N GLU A 587 9.21 48.14 10.44
CA GLU A 587 10.44 48.71 11.03
C GLU A 587 11.31 47.56 11.54
N GLY A 588 12.65 47.68 11.41
CA GLY A 588 13.64 46.66 11.74
C GLY A 588 14.44 46.22 10.52
N PRO A 589 15.16 45.06 10.55
CA PRO A 589 15.10 44.01 11.57
C PRO A 589 15.92 44.32 12.86
N GLN A 590 15.36 43.93 14.00
CA GLN A 590 16.16 43.70 15.19
C GLN A 590 16.74 42.29 15.10
N VAL A 591 18.06 42.17 15.00
CA VAL A 591 18.74 40.89 14.85
C VAL A 591 19.18 40.36 16.22
N LEU A 592 18.84 39.10 16.51
CA LEU A 592 19.17 38.43 17.77
C LEU A 592 19.89 37.09 17.46
N GLY A 593 20.77 36.68 18.38
CA GLY A 593 21.51 35.42 18.24
C GLY A 593 20.61 34.18 18.41
N SER A 594 21.15 33.02 18.07
CA SER A 594 20.44 31.71 18.09
C SER A 594 19.93 31.30 19.46
N THR A 595 20.53 31.80 20.55
CA THR A 595 20.13 31.49 21.93
C THR A 595 19.01 32.40 22.46
N ALA A 596 18.65 33.44 21.73
CA ALA A 596 17.58 34.34 22.12
C ALA A 596 16.19 33.66 21.96
N ASN A 597 15.37 33.73 22.98
CA ASN A 597 14.01 33.20 22.99
C ASN A 597 12.94 34.26 23.29
N SER A 598 13.38 35.51 23.57
CA SER A 598 12.47 36.61 23.82
C SER A 598 13.10 37.96 23.50
N TYR A 599 12.24 38.96 23.28
CA TYR A 599 12.64 40.35 23.07
C TYR A 599 11.54 41.27 23.59
N VAL A 600 11.90 42.41 24.17
CA VAL A 600 10.96 43.42 24.67
C VAL A 600 11.04 44.66 23.79
N TYR A 601 9.92 44.93 23.11
CA TYR A 601 9.69 46.24 22.48
C TYR A 601 9.25 47.24 23.56
N SER A 602 10.00 48.32 23.69
CA SER A 602 9.68 49.42 24.57
C SER A 602 9.44 50.69 23.74
N ASN A 603 8.85 51.71 24.37
CA ASN A 603 8.55 53.00 23.73
C ASN A 603 7.57 52.91 22.53
N LEU A 604 6.69 51.94 22.55
CA LEU A 604 5.59 51.84 21.60
C LEU A 604 4.51 52.93 21.97
N GLU A 605 3.80 53.39 20.94
CA GLU A 605 2.72 54.35 21.17
C GLU A 605 1.54 53.69 21.89
N PRO A 606 1.02 54.26 22.99
CA PRO A 606 -0.14 53.76 23.67
C PRO A 606 -1.38 53.77 22.75
N LEU A 607 -2.35 52.90 23.02
CA LEU A 607 -3.61 52.73 22.28
C LEU A 607 -3.45 52.36 20.79
N ALA A 608 -2.25 52.02 20.35
CA ALA A 608 -2.00 51.59 18.99
C ALA A 608 -2.00 50.04 18.87
N THR A 609 -2.33 49.55 17.67
CA THR A 609 -2.20 48.13 17.32
C THR A 609 -0.93 47.93 16.50
N TYR A 610 -0.15 46.96 16.90
CA TYR A 610 1.07 46.60 16.22
C TYR A 610 0.97 45.20 15.64
N GLU A 611 1.62 45.02 14.49
CA GLU A 611 1.88 43.71 13.95
C GLU A 611 3.38 43.43 14.09
N ILE A 612 3.71 42.33 14.75
CA ILE A 612 5.08 41.89 14.97
C ILE A 612 5.34 40.67 14.10
N LYS A 613 6.47 40.69 13.39
CA LYS A 613 6.95 39.64 12.49
C LYS A 613 8.25 39.08 13.02
N LEU A 614 8.32 37.74 13.11
CA LEU A 614 9.50 37.01 13.50
C LEU A 614 9.96 36.09 12.38
N GLN A 615 11.24 36.05 12.06
CA GLN A 615 11.90 35.14 11.14
C GLN A 615 13.15 34.54 11.77
N ALA A 616 13.36 33.24 11.67
CA ALA A 616 14.66 32.64 11.92
C ALA A 616 15.52 32.73 10.64
N PHE A 617 16.83 32.81 10.75
CA PHE A 617 17.73 32.80 9.60
C PHE A 617 18.97 31.94 9.86
N ASN A 618 19.61 31.53 8.78
CA ASN A 618 20.89 30.86 8.77
C ASN A 618 21.71 31.29 7.53
N GLY A 619 22.91 30.69 7.33
CA GLY A 619 23.75 30.95 6.17
C GLY A 619 23.10 30.66 4.81
N ASN A 620 22.00 29.91 4.77
CA ASN A 620 21.26 29.60 3.54
C ASN A 620 20.14 30.60 3.23
N GLY A 621 19.81 31.47 4.18
CA GLY A 621 18.81 32.53 4.00
C GLY A 621 17.85 32.72 5.16
N ASP A 622 16.88 33.60 4.93
CA ASP A 622 15.81 33.90 5.87
C ASP A 622 14.70 32.87 5.76
N GLY A 623 14.30 32.30 6.90
CA GLY A 623 13.22 31.35 7.00
C GLY A 623 11.83 31.97 6.84
N ASN A 624 10.80 31.14 6.91
CA ASN A 624 9.42 31.60 6.90
C ASN A 624 9.12 32.46 8.13
N SER A 625 8.26 33.46 7.97
CA SER A 625 7.91 34.39 9.05
C SER A 625 6.66 33.96 9.82
N SER A 626 6.70 34.18 11.12
CA SER A 626 5.52 34.16 12.00
C SER A 626 5.06 35.60 12.28
N LEU A 627 3.75 35.83 12.28
CA LEU A 627 3.11 37.13 12.47
C LEU A 627 2.19 37.10 13.69
N ARG A 628 2.18 38.19 14.49
CA ARG A 628 1.25 38.38 15.60
C ARG A 628 0.78 39.81 15.65
N LEU A 629 -0.53 39.96 15.84
CA LEU A 629 -1.15 41.24 16.13
C LEU A 629 -1.23 41.44 17.65
N VAL A 630 -0.87 42.62 18.12
CA VAL A 630 -0.97 43.01 19.52
C VAL A 630 -1.51 44.42 19.63
N SER A 631 -2.53 44.59 20.45
CA SER A 631 -3.14 45.89 20.70
C SER A 631 -2.74 46.39 22.11
N LEU A 632 -2.27 47.63 22.18
CA LEU A 632 -1.91 48.31 23.40
C LEU A 632 -3.08 49.16 23.96
N GLN A 633 -4.31 48.66 23.82
CA GLN A 633 -5.48 49.33 24.45
C GLN A 633 -5.35 49.25 25.97
N ASP A 634 -5.71 50.32 26.65
CA ASP A 634 -5.61 50.45 28.10
C ASP A 634 -6.20 49.22 28.81
N GLY A 635 -5.49 48.83 29.86
CA GLY A 635 -5.82 47.67 30.67
C GLY A 635 -7.29 47.66 31.02
N VAL A 636 -7.94 46.60 30.61
CA VAL A 636 -9.28 46.23 31.09
C VAL A 636 -9.25 46.25 32.59
N GLN A 637 -9.84 47.26 33.22
CA GLN A 637 -10.32 47.14 34.56
C GLN A 637 -11.12 45.84 34.63
N LYS A 638 -10.75 44.96 35.52
CA LYS A 638 -11.61 43.86 35.94
C LYS A 638 -12.99 44.43 36.25
N PRO A 639 -14.07 43.96 35.64
CA PRO A 639 -15.36 44.19 36.25
C PRO A 639 -15.40 43.42 37.55
N ASP A 640 -15.50 44.11 38.68
CA ASP A 640 -16.00 43.53 39.91
C ASP A 640 -17.40 42.98 39.60
N MET A 641 -17.53 41.69 39.54
CA MET A 641 -18.76 40.99 39.73
C MET A 641 -18.58 40.05 40.91
N ASP A 642 -18.87 40.62 42.10
CA ASP A 642 -19.42 39.87 43.21
C ASP A 642 -20.71 39.19 42.77
N LEU A 643 -20.77 37.89 43.01
CA LEU A 643 -21.90 37.09 43.50
C LEU A 643 -21.70 35.62 43.12
N THR A 644 -20.96 34.92 43.92
CA THR A 644 -21.04 33.66 44.67
C THR A 644 -22.05 32.59 44.25
N PRO A 645 -21.86 31.31 44.60
CA PRO A 645 -21.27 30.81 45.85
C PRO A 645 -20.15 29.77 45.68
N PRO A 646 -19.46 29.44 46.73
CA PRO A 646 -18.20 28.67 46.70
C PRO A 646 -18.41 27.19 46.67
N CYS A 647 -17.70 26.49 45.83
CA CYS A 647 -17.35 25.10 46.11
C CYS A 647 -16.10 25.04 46.96
N PRO A 648 -16.11 24.33 48.08
CA PRO A 648 -14.95 24.27 48.94
C PRO A 648 -13.98 23.16 48.47
N CYS A 649 -12.85 23.59 48.01
CA CYS A 649 -11.64 22.81 48.04
C CYS A 649 -10.47 23.77 48.26
N SER A 650 -10.29 24.14 49.51
CA SER A 650 -9.04 24.64 50.05
C SER A 650 -8.01 23.51 50.04
N ALA A 651 -6.84 23.75 49.55
CA ALA A 651 -5.62 23.48 50.30
C ALA A 651 -4.41 23.97 49.49
N GLU A 652 -3.75 24.86 50.12
CA GLU A 652 -2.34 25.18 49.97
C GLU A 652 -1.48 23.93 49.79
N GLY A 653 -0.43 23.99 49.02
CA GLY A 653 0.54 22.92 48.96
C GLY A 653 1.66 23.20 47.97
N GLU A 654 2.70 23.80 48.49
CA GLU A 654 4.04 23.92 47.91
C GLU A 654 4.50 22.68 47.12
N SER A 655 5.21 22.98 46.06
CA SER A 655 6.29 22.18 45.44
C SER A 655 6.27 20.67 45.58
N SER A 656 5.72 19.96 44.64
CA SER A 656 5.75 18.50 44.58
C SER A 656 6.86 17.94 43.67
N LEU A 657 8.05 18.51 43.67
CA LEU A 657 9.25 17.86 43.11
C LEU A 657 9.68 16.64 43.95
N ALA A 658 9.39 16.65 45.25
CA ALA A 658 9.68 15.54 46.14
C ALA A 658 8.81 14.28 45.89
N GLY A 659 7.54 14.47 45.48
CA GLY A 659 6.63 13.35 45.17
C GLY A 659 7.02 12.58 43.90
N ILE A 660 7.53 13.28 42.88
CA ILE A 660 7.97 12.64 41.62
C ILE A 660 9.24 11.82 41.85
N VAL A 661 10.19 12.33 42.66
CA VAL A 661 11.44 11.62 42.95
C VAL A 661 11.16 10.35 43.81
N VAL A 662 10.27 10.41 44.77
CA VAL A 662 9.87 9.25 45.59
C VAL A 662 9.10 8.21 44.74
N GLY A 663 8.21 8.65 43.83
CA GLY A 663 7.48 7.77 42.93
C GLY A 663 8.40 6.99 41.96
N VAL A 664 9.42 7.66 41.40
CA VAL A 664 10.39 7.02 40.52
C VAL A 664 11.26 6.01 41.25
N HIS A 665 11.67 6.30 42.50
CA HIS A 665 12.47 5.38 43.30
C HIS A 665 11.67 4.14 43.74
N ILE A 666 10.40 4.29 44.12
CA ILE A 666 9.52 3.17 44.44
C ILE A 666 9.24 2.32 43.18
N GLY A 667 9.01 2.94 42.03
CA GLY A 667 8.82 2.23 40.76
C GLY A 667 10.05 1.41 40.35
N MET A 668 11.25 1.99 40.44
CA MET A 668 12.50 1.26 40.18
C MET A 668 12.77 0.13 41.16
N ALA A 669 12.49 0.33 42.45
CA ALA A 669 12.61 -0.73 43.47
C ALA A 669 11.67 -1.89 43.18
N CYS A 670 10.42 -1.65 42.79
CA CYS A 670 9.46 -2.69 42.41
C CYS A 670 9.92 -3.48 41.17
N ILE A 671 10.47 -2.81 40.14
CA ILE A 671 11.00 -3.47 38.93
C ILE A 671 12.20 -4.36 39.29
N ILE A 672 13.12 -3.88 40.14
CA ILE A 672 14.29 -4.64 40.58
C ILE A 672 13.82 -5.86 41.40
N PHE A 673 12.83 -5.71 42.27
CA PHE A 673 12.27 -6.84 43.04
C PHE A 673 11.58 -7.89 42.13
N CYS A 674 10.83 -7.46 41.14
CA CYS A 674 10.22 -8.36 40.15
C CYS A 674 11.26 -9.12 39.33
N VAL A 675 12.32 -8.44 38.88
CA VAL A 675 13.41 -9.08 38.12
C VAL A 675 14.17 -10.09 38.97
N LEU A 676 14.46 -9.74 40.23
CA LEU A 676 15.09 -10.68 41.19
C LEU A 676 14.19 -11.87 41.49
N PHE A 677 12.89 -11.67 41.66
CA PHE A 677 11.93 -12.75 41.88
C PHE A 677 11.82 -13.69 40.68
N LEU A 678 11.84 -13.16 39.47
CA LEU A 678 11.88 -13.96 38.24
C LEU A 678 13.21 -14.72 38.10
N MET A 679 14.34 -14.11 38.43
CA MET A 679 15.63 -14.76 38.35
C MET A 679 15.83 -15.84 39.41
N PHE A 680 15.32 -15.66 40.64
CA PHE A 680 15.35 -16.69 41.68
C PHE A 680 14.26 -17.76 41.50
N GLY A 681 13.11 -17.44 40.92
CA GLY A 681 12.06 -18.39 40.58
C GLY A 681 12.46 -19.37 39.44
N TYR A 682 13.30 -18.96 38.53
CA TYR A 682 13.78 -19.82 37.41
C TYR A 682 14.91 -20.80 37.83
N ARG A 683 15.47 -20.65 39.02
CA ARG A 683 16.57 -21.51 39.51
C ARG A 683 16.10 -22.70 40.37
N LYS A 684 14.75 -22.90 40.48
CA LYS A 684 14.13 -23.99 41.26
C LYS A 684 13.11 -24.82 40.44
N ARG A 685 13.38 -25.01 39.15
CA ARG A 685 12.75 -26.09 38.40
C ARG A 685 13.80 -26.78 37.54
#